data_60e14829c1101d6460c64ca36c0481d6
#
_entry.id   60e14829c1101d6460c64ca36c0481d6
#
_cell.length_a   1.000
_cell.length_b   1.000
_cell.length_c   1.000
_cell.angle_alpha   90.00
_cell.angle_beta   90.00
_cell.angle_gamma   90.00
#
_symmetry.space_group_name_H-M   'P 1'
#
loop_
_entity.id
_entity.type
_entity.pdbx_description
1 polymer ?
#
loop_
_entity_poly.entity_id
_entity_poly.type
_entity_poly.pdbx_seq_one_letter_code
_entity_poly.pdbx_strand_id
1 'polypeptide(L)'
;MKLKFAASAVLLATAFSCSAPEDYAGYVDTKIGSGGHGHVFVGASVPFGLVQLGPTSIPQQWDWCSGYHDSDSTVIGFSHTHLEGTGIGDLFDITVMPVTGSVEYSREGLWSYADRSREVAEPDYYSVPLLRYDILAEMTATSRVGFHRYTFPASDSTAIVFDLENGGCWDKATDTRIEADGNDALKGWRFSKGWARNQKVFFYAKFSKPFESVENIGQYARVNFDLAEGEKIMLKVAISPVDIDGAKANMAAELPGWDFEKTREAARNAWNRELSKIRIETGDVDERTIFYTALYHTMIQPSEFCDVNGDYRGADGDIHRNNDFKTYTTFSLWDTYRAAMPLMTVIHPEKIRDIARTMVKIHEEQGKLPVWHLWGNETDCMVGNPGVIALADILVKDFEGFDKEQAYNALRESEMRPDRGQDIRMECGFIPADRDFNESVAYDMEYAIADGAMAAAARRLGKEEDYAYFNERSHSYRNYFDPETLFIRGRNSDGTFVEPFNPYSSNHRADVYCEGNAWQYTWLVPQDFDGLVTLYGSKEKLAERLDSLFAAKNEIEGAEASPDISGLIGQYAHGNEPSHHIIYFYTMAGQPWKAADKIDEVLRTLYFHDPNGLSGNEDVGQMSAWYILSSLGMYQVEPAGARFWFGKPSFAGAEVQVPGGTLKIRAEGLSGEARYIQSVTLNGKNHPYPYIEFNDIMKGGELVFRMGTEKTLWY
;
A
#
# COMPACT_ATOMS: atom_id res chain seq x y z
N MET A 1 72.90 -34.67 30.46
CA MET A 1 72.57 -33.46 29.76
C MET A 1 71.15 -33.69 29.17
N LYS A 2 70.12 -33.18 29.87
CA LYS A 2 68.71 -33.39 29.48
C LYS A 2 68.21 -32.06 28.94
N LEU A 3 67.91 -32.04 27.61
CA LEU A 3 67.21 -30.90 26.98
C LEU A 3 65.73 -31.01 27.32
N LYS A 4 65.19 -29.90 27.87
CA LYS A 4 63.76 -29.69 28.05
C LYS A 4 63.27 -28.90 26.85
N PHE A 5 62.35 -29.48 26.06
CA PHE A 5 61.55 -28.75 25.08
C PHE A 5 60.37 -28.09 25.81
N ALA A 6 60.29 -26.77 25.72
CA ALA A 6 59.11 -25.98 26.13
C ALA A 6 58.23 -25.81 24.90
N ALA A 7 57.02 -26.38 24.94
CA ALA A 7 55.99 -26.13 23.93
C ALA A 7 55.23 -24.88 24.31
N SER A 8 55.37 -23.79 23.53
CA SER A 8 54.55 -22.60 23.65
C SER A 8 53.23 -22.83 22.91
N ALA A 9 52.12 -22.93 23.64
CA ALA A 9 50.78 -22.90 23.08
C ALA A 9 50.40 -21.47 22.76
N VAL A 10 50.27 -21.12 21.48
CA VAL A 10 49.68 -19.88 21.01
C VAL A 10 48.17 -20.02 21.06
N LEU A 11 47.49 -19.41 22.02
CA LEU A 11 46.03 -19.23 21.98
C LEU A 11 45.71 -18.19 20.93
N LEU A 12 45.17 -18.63 19.78
CA LEU A 12 44.44 -17.71 18.87
C LEU A 12 43.09 -17.38 19.52
N ALA A 13 42.99 -16.19 20.11
CA ALA A 13 41.72 -15.59 20.47
C ALA A 13 41.05 -15.10 19.18
N THR A 14 40.11 -15.89 18.66
CA THR A 14 39.16 -15.40 17.63
C THR A 14 38.27 -14.36 18.33
N ALA A 15 38.57 -13.09 18.14
CA ALA A 15 37.66 -12.00 18.49
C ALA A 15 36.43 -12.14 17.53
N PHE A 16 35.33 -12.64 18.07
CA PHE A 16 34.03 -12.43 17.43
C PHE A 16 33.74 -10.92 17.54
N SER A 17 33.98 -10.20 16.47
CA SER A 17 33.46 -8.86 16.30
C SER A 17 31.94 -9.00 16.22
N CYS A 18 31.25 -8.76 17.31
CA CYS A 18 29.81 -8.50 17.28
C CYS A 18 29.65 -7.14 16.60
N SER A 19 29.49 -7.10 15.28
CA SER A 19 29.00 -5.90 14.61
C SER A 19 27.61 -5.61 15.18
N ALA A 20 27.34 -4.32 15.48
CA ALA A 20 25.99 -3.89 15.84
C ALA A 20 25.01 -4.37 14.75
N PRO A 21 23.77 -4.73 15.11
CA PRO A 21 22.74 -5.07 14.10
C PRO A 21 22.63 -3.94 13.08
N GLU A 22 22.43 -4.30 11.82
CA GLU A 22 22.26 -3.33 10.74
C GLU A 22 20.97 -2.53 10.97
N ASP A 23 21.03 -1.21 10.78
CA ASP A 23 19.92 -0.29 10.98
C ASP A 23 19.23 0.01 9.64
N TYR A 24 18.34 -0.89 9.26
CA TYR A 24 17.58 -0.78 8.01
C TYR A 24 16.62 0.42 7.99
N ALA A 25 16.04 0.79 9.14
CA ALA A 25 15.21 1.98 9.25
C ALA A 25 15.99 3.26 8.93
N GLY A 26 17.29 3.26 9.14
CA GLY A 26 18.18 4.37 8.78
C GLY A 26 18.41 4.52 7.25
N TYR A 27 17.96 3.57 6.44
CA TYR A 27 17.99 3.68 4.98
C TYR A 27 16.70 4.27 4.39
N VAL A 28 15.64 4.37 5.18
CA VAL A 28 14.33 4.86 4.73
C VAL A 28 14.32 6.39 4.71
N ASP A 29 13.94 6.97 3.60
CA ASP A 29 13.54 8.39 3.48
C ASP A 29 12.03 8.47 3.30
N THR A 30 11.30 8.73 4.38
CA THR A 30 9.83 8.79 4.39
C THR A 30 9.26 9.91 3.51
N LYS A 31 10.10 10.80 2.97
CA LYS A 31 9.66 11.87 2.08
C LYS A 31 9.65 11.50 0.59
N ILE A 32 10.20 10.37 0.18
CA ILE A 32 10.06 9.92 -1.20
C ILE A 32 8.57 9.68 -1.50
N GLY A 33 8.02 10.41 -2.49
CA GLY A 33 6.60 10.38 -2.83
C GLY A 33 5.74 11.42 -2.10
N SER A 34 6.30 12.25 -1.21
CA SER A 34 5.57 13.31 -0.50
C SER A 34 5.41 14.61 -1.30
N GLY A 35 6.00 14.68 -2.50
CA GLY A 35 5.78 15.72 -3.50
C GLY A 35 5.01 15.17 -4.71
N GLY A 36 4.56 16.04 -5.60
CA GLY A 36 3.78 15.63 -6.77
C GLY A 36 2.53 14.83 -6.37
N HIS A 37 2.32 13.70 -7.04
CA HIS A 37 1.12 12.86 -6.88
C HIS A 37 1.37 11.56 -6.09
N GLY A 38 2.44 11.46 -5.29
CA GLY A 38 2.72 10.23 -4.55
C GLY A 38 1.80 10.02 -3.34
N HIS A 39 1.36 11.09 -2.71
CA HIS A 39 0.41 11.14 -1.58
C HIS A 39 0.82 10.28 -0.37
N VAL A 40 2.11 10.06 -0.16
CA VAL A 40 2.61 9.19 0.92
C VAL A 40 2.43 9.83 2.30
N PHE A 41 2.28 8.99 3.31
CA PHE A 41 2.29 9.39 4.71
C PHE A 41 3.70 9.78 5.17
N VAL A 42 3.82 10.93 5.84
CA VAL A 42 5.04 11.37 6.52
C VAL A 42 4.76 11.52 8.01
N GLY A 43 5.47 10.75 8.84
CA GLY A 43 5.27 10.77 10.28
C GLY A 43 5.87 9.56 10.96
N ALA A 44 5.51 9.34 12.23
CA ALA A 44 5.96 8.21 13.03
C ALA A 44 4.90 7.11 13.11
N SER A 45 5.29 5.86 12.90
CA SER A 45 4.42 4.69 12.99
C SER A 45 5.21 3.43 13.37
N VAL A 46 4.50 2.32 13.48
CA VAL A 46 5.09 0.97 13.51
C VAL A 46 4.50 0.14 12.38
N PRO A 47 5.16 -0.92 11.89
CA PRO A 47 4.65 -1.73 10.79
C PRO A 47 3.23 -2.21 11.04
N PHE A 48 2.32 -1.93 10.09
CA PHE A 48 0.90 -2.30 10.16
C PHE A 48 0.13 -1.76 11.38
N GLY A 49 0.62 -0.69 12.02
CA GLY A 49 -0.04 -0.08 13.18
C GLY A 49 -1.35 0.62 12.81
N LEU A 50 -2.27 0.73 13.76
CA LEU A 50 -3.51 1.51 13.60
C LEU A 50 -3.22 3.02 13.59
N VAL A 51 -2.17 3.46 14.29
CA VAL A 51 -1.74 4.86 14.37
C VAL A 51 -0.72 5.17 13.30
N GLN A 52 -1.03 6.17 12.47
CA GLN A 52 -0.11 6.89 11.60
C GLN A 52 -0.06 8.33 12.13
N LEU A 53 0.95 8.65 12.96
CA LEU A 53 1.06 9.93 13.65
C LEU A 53 1.95 10.89 12.86
N GLY A 54 1.35 11.90 12.25
CA GLY A 54 2.08 12.83 11.40
C GLY A 54 1.49 14.23 11.33
N PRO A 55 2.24 15.19 10.73
CA PRO A 55 1.78 16.56 10.54
C PRO A 55 0.71 16.63 9.47
N THR A 56 -0.20 17.60 9.67
CA THR A 56 -1.20 17.97 8.68
C THR A 56 -0.95 19.43 8.28
N SER A 57 -0.79 19.69 6.98
CA SER A 57 -0.65 21.02 6.39
C SER A 57 -2.04 21.64 6.13
N ILE A 58 -2.09 22.93 5.83
CA ILE A 58 -3.32 23.58 5.36
C ILE A 58 -3.70 22.96 4.00
N PRO A 59 -4.86 22.32 3.83
CA PRO A 59 -5.26 21.75 2.55
C PRO A 59 -5.37 22.81 1.46
N GLN A 60 -4.72 22.59 0.32
CA GLN A 60 -4.72 23.54 -0.80
C GLN A 60 -5.33 22.95 -2.08
N GLN A 61 -4.79 21.81 -2.54
CA GLN A 61 -5.17 21.15 -3.77
C GLN A 61 -5.21 19.62 -3.53
N TRP A 62 -5.46 18.87 -4.58
CA TRP A 62 -5.55 17.40 -4.50
C TRP A 62 -4.31 16.76 -3.86
N ASP A 63 -3.10 17.23 -4.19
CA ASP A 63 -1.85 16.67 -3.68
C ASP A 63 -1.64 16.85 -2.16
N TRP A 64 -2.49 17.63 -1.48
CA TRP A 64 -2.51 17.74 -0.01
C TRP A 64 -3.39 16.70 0.68
N CYS A 65 -3.95 15.76 -0.05
CA CYS A 65 -4.92 14.80 0.49
C CYS A 65 -4.33 13.84 1.54
N SER A 66 -3.00 13.58 1.54
CA SER A 66 -2.32 12.80 2.60
C SER A 66 -1.97 13.59 3.86
N GLY A 67 -2.24 14.91 3.86
CA GLY A 67 -1.95 15.81 4.99
C GLY A 67 -0.60 16.51 4.91
N TYR A 68 0.43 15.86 4.45
CA TYR A 68 1.76 16.41 4.23
C TYR A 68 2.03 16.59 2.73
N HIS A 69 2.62 17.71 2.36
CA HIS A 69 3.19 17.90 1.03
C HIS A 69 4.55 18.59 1.15
N ASP A 70 5.59 18.07 0.51
CA ASP A 70 6.98 18.55 0.70
C ASP A 70 7.16 20.04 0.35
N SER A 71 6.41 20.54 -0.63
CA SER A 71 6.46 21.97 -1.02
C SER A 71 5.82 22.91 -0.02
N ASP A 72 5.05 22.41 0.97
CA ASP A 72 4.32 23.23 1.95
C ASP A 72 5.00 23.15 3.32
N SER A 73 5.27 24.31 3.92
CA SER A 73 5.83 24.40 5.27
C SER A 73 4.78 24.70 6.35
N THR A 74 3.49 24.73 6.01
CA THR A 74 2.44 24.94 7.02
C THR A 74 2.16 23.66 7.81
N VAL A 75 1.86 23.79 9.09
CA VAL A 75 1.38 22.73 9.99
C VAL A 75 0.19 23.30 10.77
N ILE A 76 -0.94 22.61 10.78
CA ILE A 76 -2.15 22.94 11.54
C ILE A 76 -2.38 22.01 12.72
N GLY A 77 -1.60 20.93 12.81
CA GLY A 77 -1.61 19.98 13.90
C GLY A 77 -0.99 18.64 13.51
N PHE A 78 -1.05 17.71 14.44
CA PHE A 78 -0.55 16.34 14.31
C PHE A 78 -1.71 15.37 14.52
N SER A 79 -2.06 14.64 13.47
CA SER A 79 -3.19 13.72 13.45
C SER A 79 -2.74 12.27 13.66
N HIS A 80 -3.63 11.41 14.17
CA HIS A 80 -3.29 10.03 14.54
C HIS A 80 -3.65 9.00 13.47
N THR A 81 -4.34 9.41 12.43
CA THR A 81 -4.75 8.56 11.31
C THR A 81 -4.44 9.25 9.98
N HIS A 82 -3.82 8.54 9.06
CA HIS A 82 -3.54 9.00 7.70
C HIS A 82 -3.71 7.85 6.71
N LEU A 83 -3.99 8.18 5.46
CA LEU A 83 -3.92 7.24 4.35
C LEU A 83 -2.50 7.21 3.78
N GLU A 84 -2.11 6.09 3.22
CA GLU A 84 -0.83 5.90 2.53
C GLU A 84 -1.04 5.91 1.02
N GLY A 85 -0.58 6.96 0.37
CA GLY A 85 -0.46 7.02 -1.07
C GLY A 85 -1.76 7.10 -1.87
N THR A 86 -2.90 7.35 -1.23
CA THR A 86 -4.18 7.39 -1.94
C THR A 86 -4.57 8.82 -2.31
N GLY A 87 -5.14 9.00 -3.51
CA GLY A 87 -5.64 10.29 -3.99
C GLY A 87 -6.92 10.77 -3.29
N ILE A 88 -7.14 10.42 -2.03
CA ILE A 88 -8.33 10.75 -1.23
C ILE A 88 -7.91 11.40 0.09
N GLY A 89 -8.50 12.58 0.38
CA GLY A 89 -8.30 13.29 1.64
C GLY A 89 -9.34 12.90 2.67
N ASP A 90 -9.15 11.76 3.34
CA ASP A 90 -9.99 11.30 4.43
C ASP A 90 -9.13 11.03 5.69
N LEU A 91 -9.75 10.67 6.82
CA LEU A 91 -9.11 10.47 8.11
C LEU A 91 -8.65 11.79 8.77
N PHE A 92 -7.41 11.87 9.27
CA PHE A 92 -6.81 12.96 10.09
C PHE A 92 -7.52 13.13 11.42
N ASP A 93 -7.83 12.01 12.07
CA ASP A 93 -8.56 12.03 13.34
C ASP A 93 -7.69 12.42 14.51
N ILE A 94 -8.35 13.06 15.49
CA ILE A 94 -7.78 13.45 16.77
C ILE A 94 -6.52 14.30 16.55
N THR A 95 -6.71 15.42 15.86
CA THR A 95 -5.62 16.36 15.58
C THR A 95 -5.27 17.14 16.83
N VAL A 96 -3.97 17.28 17.10
CA VAL A 96 -3.43 17.94 18.29
C VAL A 96 -2.41 18.99 17.89
N MET A 97 -2.55 20.24 18.39
CA MET A 97 -1.61 21.34 18.15
C MET A 97 -1.14 21.98 19.43
N PRO A 98 0.18 21.94 19.76
CA PRO A 98 0.74 22.70 20.86
C PRO A 98 0.84 24.19 20.47
N VAL A 99 0.46 25.09 21.35
CA VAL A 99 0.38 26.51 21.05
C VAL A 99 0.86 27.38 22.24
N THR A 100 1.34 28.58 21.92
CA THR A 100 1.57 29.66 22.90
C THR A 100 0.66 30.84 22.55
N GLY A 101 0.18 31.57 23.59
CA GLY A 101 -0.69 32.72 23.39
C GLY A 101 -2.11 32.38 22.96
N SER A 102 -2.79 33.38 22.40
CA SER A 102 -4.15 33.23 21.86
C SER A 102 -4.13 32.72 20.43
N VAL A 103 -5.09 31.89 20.08
CA VAL A 103 -5.29 31.32 18.73
C VAL A 103 -6.73 31.49 18.27
N GLU A 104 -6.95 31.48 16.98
CA GLU A 104 -8.27 31.35 16.39
C GLU A 104 -8.62 29.84 16.26
N TYR A 105 -9.84 29.46 16.68
CA TYR A 105 -10.31 28.08 16.61
C TYR A 105 -10.99 27.84 15.28
N SER A 106 -10.17 27.59 14.28
CA SER A 106 -10.55 27.17 12.93
C SER A 106 -9.41 26.32 12.36
N ARG A 107 -9.68 25.58 11.27
CA ARG A 107 -8.67 24.74 10.60
C ARG A 107 -7.37 25.53 10.35
N GLU A 108 -7.49 26.70 9.76
CA GLU A 108 -6.35 27.53 9.41
C GLU A 108 -5.84 28.38 10.59
N GLY A 109 -6.66 28.63 11.61
CA GLY A 109 -6.31 29.49 12.74
C GLY A 109 -5.21 28.95 13.64
N LEU A 110 -5.02 27.63 13.67
CA LEU A 110 -3.99 26.94 14.44
C LEU A 110 -2.63 26.87 13.73
N TRP A 111 -2.50 27.36 12.51
CA TRP A 111 -1.31 27.20 11.68
C TRP A 111 0.00 27.65 12.33
N SER A 112 1.08 26.98 11.97
CA SER A 112 2.46 27.44 12.14
C SER A 112 3.25 27.14 10.89
N TYR A 113 4.33 27.86 10.62
CA TYR A 113 5.36 27.34 9.72
C TYR A 113 6.23 26.32 10.45
N ALA A 114 6.55 25.25 9.78
CA ALA A 114 7.57 24.29 10.16
C ALA A 114 8.96 24.79 9.74
N ASP A 115 9.95 24.64 10.61
CA ASP A 115 11.36 24.80 10.19
C ASP A 115 11.82 23.51 9.51
N ARG A 116 11.61 23.44 8.19
CA ARG A 116 11.97 22.26 7.37
C ARG A 116 13.47 21.93 7.39
N SER A 117 14.34 22.91 7.68
CA SER A 117 15.78 22.68 7.76
C SER A 117 16.20 21.89 9.01
N ARG A 118 15.32 21.79 9.99
CA ARG A 118 15.51 21.09 11.26
C ARG A 118 14.48 19.98 11.47
N GLU A 119 13.70 19.70 10.45
CA GLU A 119 12.76 18.58 10.45
C GLU A 119 13.51 17.25 10.41
N VAL A 120 13.03 16.29 11.19
CA VAL A 120 13.47 14.89 11.14
C VAL A 120 12.23 14.04 10.86
N ALA A 121 12.28 13.25 9.80
CA ALA A 121 11.22 12.34 9.40
C ALA A 121 11.81 10.94 9.17
N GLU A 122 11.65 10.07 10.15
CA GLU A 122 12.10 8.68 10.16
C GLU A 122 10.88 7.76 10.39
N PRO A 123 10.92 6.49 10.05
CA PRO A 123 9.77 5.57 10.22
C PRO A 123 9.21 5.53 11.66
N ASP A 124 10.10 5.62 12.64
CA ASP A 124 9.81 5.51 14.08
C ASP A 124 9.70 6.87 14.79
N TYR A 125 10.04 7.96 14.10
CA TYR A 125 10.19 9.27 14.74
C TYR A 125 9.96 10.43 13.78
N TYR A 126 9.17 11.39 14.23
CA TYR A 126 9.01 12.66 13.53
C TYR A 126 9.30 13.82 14.49
N SER A 127 10.02 14.84 14.05
CA SER A 127 10.16 16.08 14.82
C SER A 127 10.28 17.30 13.94
N VAL A 128 9.71 18.42 14.42
CA VAL A 128 9.75 19.69 13.72
C VAL A 128 9.62 20.87 14.70
N PRO A 129 10.41 21.95 14.53
CA PRO A 129 10.16 23.23 15.21
C PRO A 129 8.99 23.98 14.57
N LEU A 130 8.05 24.42 15.41
CA LEU A 130 6.89 25.24 15.02
C LEU A 130 7.24 26.72 15.24
N LEU A 131 7.51 27.45 14.16
CA LEU A 131 8.10 28.79 14.21
C LEU A 131 7.17 29.83 14.85
N ARG A 132 5.84 29.73 14.63
CA ARG A 132 4.87 30.68 15.21
C ARG A 132 4.82 30.61 16.73
N TYR A 133 5.01 29.42 17.28
CA TYR A 133 4.83 29.13 18.71
C TYR A 133 6.15 28.93 19.46
N ASP A 134 7.27 28.88 18.73
CA ASP A 134 8.61 28.58 19.25
C ASP A 134 8.64 27.25 20.03
N ILE A 135 7.91 26.23 19.52
CA ILE A 135 7.76 24.91 20.15
C ILE A 135 8.49 23.88 19.30
N LEU A 136 9.32 23.02 19.95
CA LEU A 136 9.78 21.79 19.31
C LEU A 136 8.76 20.68 19.56
N ALA A 137 8.19 20.17 18.48
CA ALA A 137 7.29 19.00 18.48
C ALA A 137 8.06 17.74 18.10
N GLU A 138 7.93 16.68 18.89
CA GLU A 138 8.56 15.38 18.69
C GLU A 138 7.52 14.27 18.86
N MET A 139 7.56 13.23 18.03
CA MET A 139 6.57 12.15 18.00
C MET A 139 7.19 10.80 17.76
N THR A 140 6.62 9.78 18.37
CA THR A 140 6.81 8.35 18.09
C THR A 140 5.49 7.63 18.33
N ALA A 141 5.40 6.35 17.99
CA ALA A 141 4.14 5.61 18.11
C ALA A 141 4.36 4.16 18.57
N THR A 142 3.30 3.58 19.12
CA THR A 142 3.06 2.12 19.15
C THR A 142 1.96 1.77 18.16
N SER A 143 1.48 0.52 18.15
CA SER A 143 0.43 0.13 17.21
C SER A 143 -0.85 0.97 17.35
N ARG A 144 -1.25 1.34 18.57
CA ARG A 144 -2.53 2.02 18.87
C ARG A 144 -2.39 3.30 19.64
N VAL A 145 -1.15 3.74 19.96
CA VAL A 145 -0.91 4.93 20.78
C VAL A 145 0.10 5.85 20.11
N GLY A 146 -0.31 7.07 19.82
CA GLY A 146 0.60 8.16 19.47
C GLY A 146 1.26 8.71 20.73
N PHE A 147 2.56 8.98 20.69
CA PHE A 147 3.32 9.51 21.80
C PHE A 147 4.07 10.78 21.40
N HIS A 148 3.62 11.90 21.95
CA HIS A 148 4.14 13.24 21.66
C HIS A 148 5.03 13.73 22.81
N ARG A 149 5.99 14.58 22.45
CA ARG A 149 6.81 15.35 23.37
C ARG A 149 6.96 16.77 22.83
N TYR A 150 6.48 17.75 23.59
CA TYR A 150 6.53 19.16 23.21
C TYR A 150 7.43 19.92 24.16
N THR A 151 8.42 20.67 23.64
CA THR A 151 9.27 21.55 24.40
C THR A 151 8.80 22.99 24.20
N PHE A 152 8.36 23.65 25.25
CA PHE A 152 7.77 24.97 25.20
C PHE A 152 8.80 26.08 25.54
N PRO A 153 8.68 27.27 24.89
CA PRO A 153 9.41 28.46 25.31
C PRO A 153 8.83 29.06 26.60
N ALA A 154 9.47 30.09 27.14
CA ALA A 154 8.85 30.94 28.15
C ALA A 154 7.61 31.63 27.59
N SER A 155 6.46 31.44 28.22
CA SER A 155 5.19 32.04 27.80
C SER A 155 4.22 32.09 28.97
N ASP A 156 3.46 33.22 29.07
CA ASP A 156 2.38 33.36 30.05
C ASP A 156 1.13 32.55 29.68
N SER A 157 1.11 31.91 28.51
CA SER A 157 -0.03 31.13 28.01
C SER A 157 0.47 29.98 27.17
N THR A 158 0.53 28.79 27.77
CA THR A 158 0.92 27.54 27.10
C THR A 158 -0.25 26.57 27.07
N ALA A 159 -0.53 25.97 25.91
CA ALA A 159 -1.64 25.05 25.79
C ALA A 159 -1.41 24.00 24.72
N ILE A 160 -2.20 22.95 24.79
CA ILE A 160 -2.39 21.97 23.72
C ILE A 160 -3.85 22.01 23.28
N VAL A 161 -4.08 22.23 21.98
CA VAL A 161 -5.42 22.28 21.38
C VAL A 161 -5.73 20.97 20.69
N PHE A 162 -6.86 20.38 21.04
CA PHE A 162 -7.46 19.25 20.29
C PHE A 162 -8.46 19.84 19.29
N ASP A 163 -8.33 19.46 18.05
CA ASP A 163 -9.28 19.74 16.97
C ASP A 163 -10.03 18.46 16.62
N LEU A 164 -11.32 18.41 16.92
CA LEU A 164 -12.23 17.32 16.53
C LEU A 164 -13.19 17.73 15.41
N GLU A 165 -13.17 18.99 14.98
CA GLU A 165 -14.02 19.50 13.91
C GLU A 165 -13.49 19.07 12.55
N ASN A 166 -12.20 19.28 12.33
CA ASN A 166 -11.58 19.08 11.05
C ASN A 166 -10.97 17.68 10.93
N GLY A 167 -11.12 17.08 9.76
CA GLY A 167 -10.47 15.86 9.31
C GLY A 167 -9.70 16.12 8.03
N GLY A 168 -9.58 15.10 7.19
CA GLY A 168 -9.04 15.23 5.83
C GLY A 168 -9.86 16.18 4.96
N CYS A 169 -9.47 16.35 3.70
CA CYS A 169 -10.05 17.36 2.81
C CYS A 169 -11.57 17.24 2.64
N TRP A 170 -12.10 16.02 2.65
CA TRP A 170 -13.53 15.72 2.45
C TRP A 170 -14.23 15.19 3.69
N ASP A 171 -13.49 14.76 4.69
CA ASP A 171 -14.03 14.24 5.94
C ASP A 171 -14.66 15.37 6.77
N LYS A 172 -15.86 15.11 7.31
CA LYS A 172 -16.60 16.05 8.16
C LYS A 172 -17.08 15.35 9.43
N ALA A 173 -16.79 15.95 10.57
CA ALA A 173 -17.30 15.48 11.84
C ALA A 173 -18.83 15.47 11.86
N THR A 174 -19.42 14.38 12.32
CA THR A 174 -20.87 14.20 12.50
C THR A 174 -21.28 14.21 13.97
N ASP A 175 -20.39 13.75 14.86
CA ASP A 175 -20.54 13.80 16.31
C ASP A 175 -19.16 13.80 16.98
N THR A 176 -18.97 14.67 17.96
CA THR A 176 -17.72 14.80 18.68
C THR A 176 -17.96 14.96 20.17
N ARG A 177 -17.05 14.42 20.96
CA ARG A 177 -17.04 14.62 22.40
C ARG A 177 -15.61 14.68 22.90
N ILE A 178 -15.36 15.61 23.81
CA ILE A 178 -14.13 15.67 24.59
C ILE A 178 -14.45 16.13 26.01
N GLU A 179 -13.96 15.40 26.99
CA GLU A 179 -14.16 15.67 28.41
C GLU A 179 -12.94 15.29 29.23
N ALA A 180 -12.73 15.99 30.32
CA ALA A 180 -11.67 15.66 31.29
C ALA A 180 -11.99 14.35 32.03
N ASP A 181 -10.95 13.53 32.23
CA ASP A 181 -10.97 12.33 33.08
C ASP A 181 -9.91 12.51 34.19
N GLY A 182 -10.29 13.21 35.23
CA GLY A 182 -9.38 13.70 36.27
C GLY A 182 -8.72 15.03 35.88
N ASN A 183 -7.47 15.24 36.28
CA ASN A 183 -6.71 16.47 36.04
C ASN A 183 -5.49 16.26 35.13
N ASP A 184 -5.32 15.08 34.57
CA ASP A 184 -4.18 14.73 33.70
C ASP A 184 -4.59 13.92 32.46
N ALA A 185 -5.91 13.76 32.21
CA ALA A 185 -6.39 12.99 31.07
C ALA A 185 -7.65 13.59 30.44
N LEU A 186 -7.84 13.31 29.14
CA LEU A 186 -9.04 13.57 28.36
C LEU A 186 -9.52 12.26 27.74
N LYS A 187 -10.82 12.22 27.44
CA LYS A 187 -11.45 11.11 26.71
C LYS A 187 -12.53 11.65 25.81
N GLY A 188 -12.82 10.90 24.74
CA GLY A 188 -13.86 11.31 23.81
C GLY A 188 -13.90 10.48 22.56
N TRP A 189 -14.51 11.07 21.55
CA TRP A 189 -14.62 10.48 20.21
C TRP A 189 -14.74 11.55 19.15
N ARG A 190 -14.41 11.14 17.94
CA ARG A 190 -14.70 11.84 16.69
C ARG A 190 -15.39 10.85 15.77
N PHE A 191 -16.65 11.08 15.44
CA PHE A 191 -17.38 10.37 14.40
C PHE A 191 -17.46 11.28 13.19
N SER A 192 -17.26 10.73 12.02
CA SER A 192 -17.15 11.51 10.80
C SER A 192 -17.77 10.79 9.61
N LYS A 193 -17.94 11.54 8.56
CA LYS A 193 -18.39 11.09 7.25
C LYS A 193 -17.57 11.78 6.18
N GLY A 194 -16.91 10.99 5.40
CA GLY A 194 -16.19 11.36 4.21
C GLY A 194 -16.34 10.24 3.18
N TRP A 195 -15.23 9.71 2.73
CA TRP A 195 -15.17 8.50 1.93
C TRP A 195 -15.63 7.29 2.74
N ALA A 196 -15.12 7.13 3.98
CA ALA A 196 -15.76 6.29 4.98
C ALA A 196 -17.10 6.89 5.40
N ARG A 197 -18.21 6.15 5.18
CA ARG A 197 -19.58 6.67 5.32
C ARG A 197 -20.01 6.91 6.77
N ASN A 198 -19.42 6.19 7.72
CA ASN A 198 -19.76 6.22 9.15
C ASN A 198 -18.52 5.82 9.96
N GLN A 199 -17.47 6.65 9.88
CA GLN A 199 -16.23 6.41 10.62
C GLN A 199 -16.45 6.71 12.11
N LYS A 200 -15.84 5.90 12.98
CA LYS A 200 -15.89 6.09 14.43
C LYS A 200 -14.52 5.90 15.03
N VAL A 201 -13.99 6.96 15.62
CA VAL A 201 -12.71 6.96 16.32
C VAL A 201 -12.94 7.40 17.76
N PHE A 202 -12.70 6.53 18.70
CA PHE A 202 -12.67 6.82 20.14
C PHE A 202 -11.23 7.07 20.57
N PHE A 203 -11.03 7.92 21.56
CA PHE A 203 -9.70 8.18 22.08
C PHE A 203 -9.65 8.31 23.59
N TYR A 204 -8.46 8.06 24.12
CA TYR A 204 -8.02 8.38 25.48
C TYR A 204 -6.66 9.07 25.40
N ALA A 205 -6.61 10.31 25.91
CA ALA A 205 -5.41 11.11 25.93
C ALA A 205 -4.93 11.31 27.36
N LYS A 206 -3.63 11.16 27.62
CA LYS A 206 -3.04 11.35 28.96
C LYS A 206 -1.79 12.21 28.87
N PHE A 207 -1.67 13.18 29.81
CA PHE A 207 -0.56 14.10 29.92
C PHE A 207 0.41 13.68 31.03
N SER A 208 1.69 14.00 30.87
CA SER A 208 2.73 13.71 31.85
C SER A 208 2.70 14.63 33.10
N LYS A 209 1.87 15.67 33.04
CA LYS A 209 1.69 16.69 34.10
C LYS A 209 0.20 17.05 34.15
N PRO A 210 -0.34 17.34 35.36
CA PRO A 210 -1.70 17.87 35.48
C PRO A 210 -1.84 19.20 34.75
N PHE A 211 -2.97 19.38 34.06
CA PHE A 211 -3.34 20.66 33.44
C PHE A 211 -4.01 21.60 34.44
N GLU A 212 -3.95 22.90 34.20
CA GLU A 212 -4.60 23.92 35.02
C GLU A 212 -6.12 23.99 34.73
N SER A 213 -6.46 23.94 33.43
CA SER A 213 -7.86 24.00 32.98
C SER A 213 -8.04 23.37 31.61
N VAL A 214 -9.28 23.00 31.31
CA VAL A 214 -9.74 22.59 29.98
C VAL A 214 -10.88 23.50 29.57
N GLU A 215 -10.77 24.12 28.42
CA GLU A 215 -11.78 24.98 27.83
C GLU A 215 -12.34 24.34 26.55
N ASN A 216 -13.62 24.02 26.55
CA ASN A 216 -14.30 23.50 25.36
C ASN A 216 -14.85 24.66 24.54
N ILE A 217 -14.48 24.74 23.25
CA ILE A 217 -14.83 25.82 22.32
C ILE A 217 -15.35 25.18 21.04
N GLY A 218 -16.66 24.98 20.99
CA GLY A 218 -17.27 24.20 19.89
C GLY A 218 -16.78 22.75 19.93
N GLN A 219 -16.16 22.31 18.84
CA GLN A 219 -15.56 20.98 18.70
C GLN A 219 -14.04 20.97 19.02
N TYR A 220 -13.51 22.08 19.54
CA TYR A 220 -12.14 22.19 20.02
C TYR A 220 -12.08 22.09 21.53
N ALA A 221 -10.95 21.62 22.05
CA ALA A 221 -10.61 21.70 23.46
C ALA A 221 -9.22 22.30 23.63
N ARG A 222 -9.11 23.38 24.41
CA ARG A 222 -7.85 23.96 24.83
C ARG A 222 -7.50 23.46 26.22
N VAL A 223 -6.35 22.83 26.35
CA VAL A 223 -5.79 22.32 27.60
C VAL A 223 -4.63 23.23 28.02
N ASN A 224 -4.82 23.97 29.11
CA ASN A 224 -3.85 24.96 29.57
C ASN A 224 -2.90 24.38 30.61
N PHE A 225 -1.63 24.84 30.54
CA PHE A 225 -0.55 24.39 31.45
C PHE A 225 0.22 25.61 31.95
N ASP A 226 0.76 25.51 33.19
CA ASP A 226 1.78 26.39 33.68
C ASP A 226 3.14 25.72 33.50
N LEU A 227 3.95 26.26 32.58
CA LEU A 227 5.25 25.68 32.19
C LEU A 227 6.37 26.70 32.28
N ALA A 228 7.49 26.26 32.81
CA ALA A 228 8.74 27.02 32.77
C ALA A 228 9.36 26.94 31.34
N GLU A 229 10.27 27.89 31.07
CA GLU A 229 11.06 27.87 29.83
C GLU A 229 11.82 26.55 29.65
N GLY A 230 11.68 25.93 28.45
CA GLY A 230 12.32 24.66 28.14
C GLY A 230 11.65 23.44 28.79
N GLU A 231 10.56 23.62 29.53
CA GLU A 231 9.82 22.50 30.12
C GLU A 231 9.12 21.68 29.05
N LYS A 232 9.11 20.37 29.24
CA LYS A 232 8.52 19.41 28.31
C LYS A 232 7.22 18.87 28.85
N ILE A 233 6.21 18.87 28.00
CA ILE A 233 4.97 18.09 28.18
C ILE A 233 5.02 16.89 27.26
N MET A 234 4.78 15.71 27.82
CA MET A 234 4.49 14.51 27.04
C MET A 234 3.00 14.23 27.04
N LEU A 235 2.50 13.81 25.90
CA LEU A 235 1.11 13.47 25.67
C LEU A 235 1.04 12.10 24.98
N LYS A 236 0.24 11.21 25.50
CA LYS A 236 -0.14 9.94 24.88
C LYS A 236 -1.57 10.05 24.39
N VAL A 237 -1.82 9.63 23.15
CA VAL A 237 -3.17 9.52 22.61
C VAL A 237 -3.36 8.13 22.09
N ALA A 238 -4.16 7.33 22.77
CA ALA A 238 -4.59 6.01 22.29
C ALA A 238 -5.89 6.16 21.55
N ILE A 239 -6.03 5.42 20.45
CA ILE A 239 -7.26 5.35 19.65
C ILE A 239 -7.83 3.94 19.66
N SER A 240 -9.15 3.85 19.43
CA SER A 240 -9.91 2.61 19.35
C SER A 240 -11.06 2.76 18.34
N PRO A 241 -11.34 1.76 17.50
CA PRO A 241 -12.56 1.72 16.70
C PRO A 241 -13.79 1.28 17.49
N VAL A 242 -13.63 0.82 18.73
CA VAL A 242 -14.67 0.17 19.57
C VAL A 242 -15.31 1.16 20.51
N ASP A 243 -14.56 1.59 21.53
CA ASP A 243 -15.03 2.53 22.55
C ASP A 243 -13.87 3.19 23.34
N ILE A 244 -14.20 4.07 24.29
CA ILE A 244 -13.24 4.75 25.15
C ILE A 244 -12.47 3.78 26.06
N ASP A 245 -13.12 2.73 26.54
CA ASP A 245 -12.49 1.75 27.42
C ASP A 245 -11.48 0.90 26.65
N GLY A 246 -11.77 0.61 25.37
CA GLY A 246 -10.81 0.03 24.43
C GLY A 246 -9.57 0.91 24.26
N ALA A 247 -9.74 2.22 24.04
CA ALA A 247 -8.61 3.15 23.95
C ALA A 247 -7.79 3.20 25.25
N LYS A 248 -8.44 3.17 26.42
CA LYS A 248 -7.74 3.08 27.72
C LYS A 248 -6.95 1.77 27.86
N ALA A 249 -7.55 0.66 27.46
CA ALA A 249 -6.91 -0.65 27.49
C ALA A 249 -5.68 -0.70 26.56
N ASN A 250 -5.81 -0.14 25.36
CA ASN A 250 -4.71 -0.01 24.40
C ASN A 250 -3.53 0.76 24.99
N MET A 251 -3.79 1.92 25.60
CA MET A 251 -2.74 2.71 26.27
C MET A 251 -2.09 1.95 27.41
N ALA A 252 -2.88 1.30 28.24
CA ALA A 252 -2.38 0.58 29.43
C ALA A 252 -1.50 -0.62 29.03
N ALA A 253 -1.82 -1.28 27.93
CA ALA A 253 -1.08 -2.44 27.43
C ALA A 253 0.20 -2.05 26.68
N GLU A 254 0.12 -1.05 25.80
CA GLU A 254 1.22 -0.73 24.88
C GLU A 254 2.18 0.33 25.43
N LEU A 255 1.68 1.31 26.20
CA LEU A 255 2.47 2.44 26.66
C LEU A 255 2.16 2.81 28.13
N PRO A 256 2.43 1.93 29.10
CA PRO A 256 2.16 2.20 30.52
C PRO A 256 3.07 3.29 31.12
N GLY A 257 4.30 3.42 30.63
CA GLY A 257 5.34 4.35 31.11
C GLY A 257 5.43 5.65 30.31
N TRP A 258 6.37 6.54 30.70
CA TRP A 258 6.64 7.82 30.06
C TRP A 258 8.02 7.90 29.42
N ASP A 259 8.66 6.79 29.13
CA ASP A 259 9.99 6.73 28.52
C ASP A 259 9.87 6.85 26.98
N PHE A 260 10.02 8.07 26.50
CA PHE A 260 9.90 8.42 25.09
C PHE A 260 10.99 7.72 24.24
N GLU A 261 12.25 7.75 24.72
CA GLU A 261 13.36 7.17 23.95
C GLU A 261 13.24 5.65 23.84
N LYS A 262 12.83 5.00 24.92
CA LYS A 262 12.58 3.55 24.90
C LYS A 262 11.43 3.18 23.94
N THR A 263 10.39 4.01 23.86
CA THR A 263 9.28 3.78 22.90
C THR A 263 9.76 3.95 21.48
N ARG A 264 10.51 5.00 21.18
CA ARG A 264 11.14 5.24 19.88
C ARG A 264 12.05 4.07 19.49
N GLU A 265 12.93 3.63 20.37
CA GLU A 265 13.80 2.48 20.12
C GLU A 265 13.00 1.20 19.82
N ALA A 266 11.91 0.97 20.54
CA ALA A 266 11.04 -0.18 20.29
C ALA A 266 10.37 -0.11 18.90
N ALA A 267 9.91 1.07 18.47
CA ALA A 267 9.35 1.30 17.14
C ALA A 267 10.43 1.11 16.05
N ARG A 268 11.64 1.66 16.23
CA ARG A 268 12.75 1.47 15.29
C ARG A 268 13.15 0.00 15.16
N ASN A 269 13.19 -0.73 16.28
CA ASN A 269 13.46 -2.17 16.27
C ASN A 269 12.36 -2.97 15.58
N ALA A 270 11.08 -2.54 15.66
CA ALA A 270 9.99 -3.15 14.93
C ALA A 270 10.17 -2.95 13.41
N TRP A 271 10.51 -1.75 12.98
CA TRP A 271 10.83 -1.46 11.58
C TRP A 271 12.05 -2.26 11.09
N ASN A 272 13.15 -2.27 11.84
CA ASN A 272 14.36 -3.03 11.47
C ASN A 272 14.08 -4.52 11.29
N ARG A 273 13.24 -5.10 12.14
CA ARG A 273 12.83 -6.51 12.01
C ARG A 273 12.11 -6.80 10.70
N GLU A 274 11.16 -5.96 10.32
CA GLU A 274 10.37 -6.17 9.10
C GLU A 274 11.19 -5.84 7.84
N LEU A 275 11.91 -4.71 7.84
CA LEU A 275 12.76 -4.30 6.72
C LEU A 275 13.90 -5.28 6.44
N SER A 276 14.43 -5.95 7.46
CA SER A 276 15.48 -6.96 7.30
C SER A 276 15.04 -8.26 6.59
N LYS A 277 13.73 -8.44 6.33
CA LYS A 277 13.21 -9.60 5.60
C LYS A 277 13.71 -9.68 4.16
N ILE A 278 14.05 -8.54 3.56
CA ILE A 278 14.76 -8.50 2.28
C ILE A 278 16.08 -7.75 2.46
N ARG A 279 17.16 -8.34 2.00
CA ARG A 279 18.49 -7.74 1.96
C ARG A 279 18.97 -7.65 0.53
N ILE A 280 19.46 -6.50 0.12
CA ILE A 280 19.99 -6.28 -1.23
C ILE A 280 21.48 -5.98 -1.18
N GLU A 281 22.21 -6.40 -2.22
CA GLU A 281 23.62 -6.11 -2.41
C GLU A 281 23.76 -4.95 -3.42
N THR A 282 23.89 -3.73 -2.90
CA THR A 282 24.19 -2.55 -3.70
C THR A 282 25.22 -1.66 -3.00
N GLY A 283 26.10 -1.04 -3.80
CA GLY A 283 27.02 0.00 -3.35
C GLY A 283 26.44 1.42 -3.52
N ASP A 284 25.32 1.55 -4.20
CA ASP A 284 24.64 2.81 -4.46
C ASP A 284 23.72 3.18 -3.27
N VAL A 285 23.91 4.38 -2.75
CA VAL A 285 23.14 4.87 -1.58
C VAL A 285 21.70 5.18 -1.98
N ASP A 286 21.50 5.78 -3.15
CA ASP A 286 20.17 6.17 -3.61
C ASP A 286 19.32 4.93 -3.94
N GLU A 287 19.89 3.93 -4.63
CA GLU A 287 19.22 2.64 -4.88
C GLU A 287 18.80 1.97 -3.55
N ARG A 288 19.68 1.99 -2.56
CA ARG A 288 19.38 1.43 -1.23
C ARG A 288 18.25 2.19 -0.55
N THR A 289 18.29 3.51 -0.56
CA THR A 289 17.27 4.37 0.05
C THR A 289 15.92 4.16 -0.64
N ILE A 290 15.88 4.19 -1.95
CA ILE A 290 14.64 3.93 -2.73
C ILE A 290 14.07 2.55 -2.38
N PHE A 291 14.92 1.51 -2.34
CA PHE A 291 14.47 0.15 -2.07
C PHE A 291 13.85 -0.01 -0.66
N TYR A 292 14.55 0.48 0.39
CA TYR A 292 14.04 0.34 1.74
C TYR A 292 12.87 1.29 2.05
N THR A 293 12.80 2.43 1.36
CA THR A 293 11.62 3.31 1.42
C THR A 293 10.42 2.64 0.74
N ALA A 294 10.60 2.05 -0.44
CA ALA A 294 9.55 1.27 -1.08
C ALA A 294 9.08 0.11 -0.18
N LEU A 295 10.00 -0.61 0.46
CA LEU A 295 9.64 -1.68 1.39
C LEU A 295 8.88 -1.15 2.62
N TYR A 296 9.25 0.02 3.14
CA TYR A 296 8.55 0.72 4.22
C TYR A 296 7.10 1.05 3.83
N HIS A 297 6.84 1.64 2.66
CA HIS A 297 5.50 1.97 2.18
C HIS A 297 4.58 0.75 2.15
N THR A 298 5.08 -0.44 1.76
CA THR A 298 4.28 -1.68 1.73
C THR A 298 3.81 -2.17 3.11
N MET A 299 4.25 -1.53 4.20
CA MET A 299 3.96 -1.96 5.58
C MET A 299 3.28 -0.88 6.44
N ILE A 300 2.87 0.25 5.84
CA ILE A 300 2.04 1.25 6.52
C ILE A 300 0.61 0.72 6.64
N GLN A 301 0.07 0.19 5.56
CA GLN A 301 -1.28 -0.38 5.46
C GLN A 301 -1.21 -1.70 4.66
N PRO A 302 -2.21 -2.62 4.82
CA PRO A 302 -3.39 -2.51 5.68
C PRO A 302 -3.03 -2.47 7.17
N SER A 303 -3.81 -1.72 7.95
CA SER A 303 -3.55 -1.51 9.39
C SER A 303 -4.32 -2.49 10.27
N GLU A 304 -3.74 -2.89 11.42
CA GLU A 304 -4.47 -3.62 12.46
C GLU A 304 -5.70 -2.80 12.91
N PHE A 305 -6.88 -3.42 12.95
CA PHE A 305 -8.15 -2.75 13.22
C PHE A 305 -8.93 -3.41 14.37
N CYS A 306 -8.24 -3.66 15.46
CA CYS A 306 -8.83 -4.19 16.69
C CYS A 306 -8.13 -3.62 17.91
N ASP A 307 -8.80 -3.61 19.04
CA ASP A 307 -8.20 -3.31 20.33
C ASP A 307 -7.29 -4.46 20.81
N VAL A 308 -6.51 -4.21 21.86
CA VAL A 308 -5.58 -5.22 22.42
C VAL A 308 -6.26 -6.49 22.92
N ASN A 309 -7.56 -6.43 23.22
CA ASN A 309 -8.40 -7.58 23.59
C ASN A 309 -8.99 -8.32 22.39
N GLY A 310 -8.75 -7.83 21.16
CA GLY A 310 -9.25 -8.38 19.92
C GLY A 310 -10.65 -7.88 19.49
N ASP A 311 -11.30 -7.03 20.26
CA ASP A 311 -12.59 -6.44 19.89
C ASP A 311 -12.38 -5.47 18.70
N TYR A 312 -13.32 -5.46 17.74
CA TYR A 312 -13.27 -4.61 16.55
C TYR A 312 -14.68 -4.16 16.14
N ARG A 313 -14.74 -3.12 15.32
CA ARG A 313 -15.98 -2.70 14.66
C ARG A 313 -16.07 -3.34 13.28
N GLY A 314 -17.15 -4.11 13.07
CA GLY A 314 -17.43 -4.79 11.81
C GLY A 314 -17.91 -3.85 10.70
N ALA A 315 -17.95 -4.37 9.46
CA ALA A 315 -18.53 -3.69 8.31
C ALA A 315 -20.04 -3.46 8.40
N ASP A 316 -20.74 -4.16 9.30
CA ASP A 316 -22.14 -3.94 9.70
C ASP A 316 -22.30 -2.76 10.68
N GLY A 317 -21.20 -2.21 11.19
CA GLY A 317 -21.17 -1.14 12.19
C GLY A 317 -21.28 -1.63 13.65
N ASP A 318 -21.47 -2.90 13.88
CA ASP A 318 -21.56 -3.51 15.21
C ASP A 318 -20.18 -3.81 15.81
N ILE A 319 -20.14 -4.03 17.12
CA ILE A 319 -18.92 -4.45 17.82
C ILE A 319 -18.86 -5.97 17.89
N HIS A 320 -17.79 -6.52 17.36
CA HIS A 320 -17.51 -7.95 17.39
C HIS A 320 -16.37 -8.28 18.34
N ARG A 321 -16.47 -9.43 19.01
CA ARG A 321 -15.42 -9.96 19.86
C ARG A 321 -14.64 -11.04 19.15
N ASN A 322 -13.34 -10.89 19.13
CA ASN A 322 -12.46 -11.83 18.46
C ASN A 322 -11.14 -11.97 19.24
N ASN A 323 -10.84 -13.20 19.67
CA ASN A 323 -9.60 -13.52 20.39
C ASN A 323 -8.64 -14.39 19.57
N ASP A 324 -9.01 -14.78 18.33
CA ASP A 324 -8.30 -15.80 17.56
C ASP A 324 -7.38 -15.24 16.50
N PHE A 325 -7.61 -14.00 16.02
CA PHE A 325 -6.85 -13.36 14.96
C PHE A 325 -6.96 -11.83 15.07
N LYS A 326 -6.05 -11.13 14.41
CA LYS A 326 -6.12 -9.67 14.27
C LYS A 326 -6.95 -9.31 13.05
N THR A 327 -7.86 -8.35 13.21
CA THR A 327 -8.56 -7.76 12.07
C THR A 327 -7.78 -6.61 11.49
N TYR A 328 -7.98 -6.36 10.20
CA TYR A 328 -7.32 -5.33 9.43
C TYR A 328 -8.32 -4.41 8.73
N THR A 329 -7.86 -3.22 8.38
CA THR A 329 -8.62 -2.23 7.59
C THR A 329 -7.70 -1.54 6.59
N THR A 330 -8.28 -0.65 5.78
CA THR A 330 -7.60 0.10 4.72
C THR A 330 -7.06 -0.84 3.66
N PHE A 331 -8.01 -1.51 3.01
CA PHE A 331 -7.76 -2.40 1.89
C PHE A 331 -8.07 -1.71 0.58
N SER A 332 -7.05 -1.25 -0.12
CA SER A 332 -7.11 -0.76 -1.49
C SER A 332 -6.91 -1.94 -2.45
N LEU A 333 -7.91 -2.83 -2.55
CA LEU A 333 -7.68 -4.12 -3.19
C LEU A 333 -7.62 -4.05 -4.71
N TRP A 334 -8.25 -3.06 -5.35
CA TRP A 334 -8.15 -2.86 -6.80
C TRP A 334 -6.69 -2.64 -7.24
N ASP A 335 -5.94 -1.94 -6.41
CA ASP A 335 -4.53 -1.64 -6.61
C ASP A 335 -3.66 -2.81 -6.17
N THR A 336 -3.81 -3.21 -4.92
CA THR A 336 -2.87 -4.09 -4.20
C THR A 336 -2.91 -5.55 -4.61
N TYR A 337 -4.00 -6.06 -5.23
CA TYR A 337 -4.03 -7.45 -5.69
C TYR A 337 -2.94 -7.76 -6.74
N ARG A 338 -2.39 -6.72 -7.39
CA ARG A 338 -1.45 -6.83 -8.53
C ARG A 338 0.00 -7.09 -8.10
N ALA A 339 0.47 -6.43 -7.04
CA ALA A 339 1.84 -6.61 -6.53
C ALA A 339 1.95 -6.64 -4.99
N ALA A 340 1.28 -5.72 -4.27
CA ALA A 340 1.44 -5.61 -2.82
C ALA A 340 0.93 -6.86 -2.08
N MET A 341 -0.25 -7.37 -2.42
CA MET A 341 -0.77 -8.62 -1.85
C MET A 341 0.09 -9.84 -2.24
N PRO A 342 0.48 -10.05 -3.52
CA PRO A 342 1.47 -11.05 -3.88
C PRO A 342 2.79 -10.96 -3.12
N LEU A 343 3.37 -9.76 -2.96
CA LEU A 343 4.58 -9.55 -2.17
C LEU A 343 4.35 -9.92 -0.70
N MET A 344 3.22 -9.50 -0.12
CA MET A 344 2.85 -9.82 1.26
C MET A 344 2.75 -11.34 1.50
N THR A 345 2.25 -12.11 0.53
CA THR A 345 2.23 -13.59 0.63
C THR A 345 3.63 -14.18 0.74
N VAL A 346 4.65 -13.52 0.21
CA VAL A 346 6.04 -13.98 0.24
C VAL A 346 6.73 -13.57 1.55
N ILE A 347 6.67 -12.28 1.93
CA ILE A 347 7.48 -11.72 3.02
C ILE A 347 6.75 -11.62 4.37
N HIS A 348 5.41 -11.70 4.37
CA HIS A 348 4.57 -11.66 5.57
C HIS A 348 3.57 -12.83 5.64
N PRO A 349 3.98 -14.07 5.33
CA PRO A 349 3.05 -15.21 5.29
C PRO A 349 2.33 -15.45 6.63
N GLU A 350 2.93 -15.01 7.74
CA GLU A 350 2.35 -15.08 9.08
C GLU A 350 1.09 -14.20 9.27
N LYS A 351 0.92 -13.16 8.43
CA LYS A 351 -0.24 -12.25 8.48
C LYS A 351 -1.38 -12.70 7.57
N ILE A 352 -1.09 -13.51 6.56
CA ILE A 352 -2.04 -13.88 5.51
C ILE A 352 -3.28 -14.59 6.07
N ARG A 353 -3.11 -15.44 7.10
CA ARG A 353 -4.23 -16.07 7.79
C ARG A 353 -5.23 -15.04 8.35
N ASP A 354 -4.71 -14.04 9.03
CA ASP A 354 -5.54 -13.03 9.70
C ASP A 354 -6.19 -12.10 8.67
N ILE A 355 -5.50 -11.79 7.58
CA ILE A 355 -6.04 -11.03 6.44
C ILE A 355 -7.18 -11.80 5.76
N ALA A 356 -6.98 -13.08 5.44
CA ALA A 356 -8.02 -13.93 4.84
C ALA A 356 -9.26 -14.01 5.73
N ARG A 357 -9.07 -14.22 7.04
CA ARG A 357 -10.16 -14.24 8.02
C ARG A 357 -10.86 -12.89 8.11
N THR A 358 -10.14 -11.79 8.05
CA THR A 358 -10.72 -10.45 8.01
C THR A 358 -11.61 -10.26 6.79
N MET A 359 -11.14 -10.65 5.59
CA MET A 359 -11.93 -10.56 4.36
C MET A 359 -13.21 -11.39 4.44
N VAL A 360 -13.13 -12.61 4.98
CA VAL A 360 -14.29 -13.47 5.19
C VAL A 360 -15.28 -12.85 6.20
N LYS A 361 -14.77 -12.23 7.28
CA LYS A 361 -15.63 -11.52 8.24
C LYS A 361 -16.32 -10.31 7.63
N ILE A 362 -15.62 -9.51 6.85
CA ILE A 362 -16.20 -8.40 6.09
C ILE A 362 -17.32 -8.91 5.17
N HIS A 363 -17.12 -10.05 4.49
CA HIS A 363 -18.19 -10.68 3.69
C HIS A 363 -19.40 -11.07 4.55
N GLU A 364 -19.21 -11.73 5.70
CA GLU A 364 -20.30 -12.10 6.62
C GLU A 364 -21.10 -10.88 7.11
N GLU A 365 -20.41 -9.77 7.37
CA GLU A 365 -20.96 -8.56 7.98
C GLU A 365 -21.68 -7.65 6.95
N GLN A 366 -21.19 -7.58 5.70
CA GLN A 366 -21.78 -6.71 4.65
C GLN A 366 -22.36 -7.45 3.44
N GLY A 367 -22.20 -8.77 3.37
CA GLY A 367 -22.73 -9.63 2.30
C GLY A 367 -21.89 -9.62 1.01
N LYS A 368 -20.65 -9.12 1.04
CA LYS A 368 -19.67 -9.19 -0.06
C LYS A 368 -18.26 -9.02 0.47
N LEU A 369 -17.27 -9.50 -0.27
CA LEU A 369 -15.87 -9.22 -0.04
C LEU A 369 -15.55 -7.72 -0.24
N PRO A 370 -14.50 -7.20 0.41
CA PRO A 370 -14.17 -5.79 0.29
C PRO A 370 -13.74 -5.42 -1.14
N VAL A 371 -14.10 -4.21 -1.56
CA VAL A 371 -13.56 -3.53 -2.74
C VAL A 371 -12.50 -2.52 -2.29
N TRP A 372 -12.93 -1.54 -1.49
CA TRP A 372 -12.08 -0.58 -0.84
C TRP A 372 -12.59 -0.30 0.59
N HIS A 373 -12.09 -1.05 1.55
CA HIS A 373 -12.58 -1.03 2.93
C HIS A 373 -11.75 -0.07 3.78
N LEU A 374 -12.40 0.94 4.37
CA LEU A 374 -11.79 2.00 5.17
C LEU A 374 -12.47 2.12 6.53
N TRP A 375 -11.73 1.82 7.61
CA TRP A 375 -12.18 2.01 9.00
C TRP A 375 -13.57 1.42 9.28
N GLY A 376 -13.76 0.15 8.94
CA GLY A 376 -15.03 -0.56 9.11
C GLY A 376 -16.11 -0.19 8.09
N ASN A 377 -15.75 0.52 7.02
CA ASN A 377 -16.70 0.97 6.00
C ASN A 377 -16.27 0.52 4.61
N GLU A 378 -17.21 0.03 3.81
CA GLU A 378 -17.01 -0.18 2.39
C GLU A 378 -17.28 1.11 1.61
N THR A 379 -16.30 1.54 0.82
CA THR A 379 -16.44 2.75 0.00
C THR A 379 -16.98 2.47 -1.39
N ASP A 380 -16.81 1.25 -1.90
CA ASP A 380 -17.16 0.84 -3.28
C ASP A 380 -16.49 1.70 -4.37
N CYS A 381 -15.33 2.27 -4.06
CA CYS A 381 -14.74 3.32 -4.88
C CYS A 381 -14.35 2.84 -6.27
N MET A 382 -13.68 1.68 -6.36
CA MET A 382 -13.08 1.21 -7.62
C MET A 382 -13.93 0.13 -8.31
N VAL A 383 -13.56 -0.16 -9.56
CA VAL A 383 -14.27 -1.09 -10.44
C VAL A 383 -13.99 -2.56 -10.10
N GLY A 384 -14.89 -3.46 -10.48
CA GLY A 384 -14.72 -4.91 -10.33
C GLY A 384 -14.90 -5.43 -8.90
N ASN A 385 -14.44 -6.66 -8.66
CA ASN A 385 -14.48 -7.37 -7.38
C ASN A 385 -13.07 -7.77 -6.93
N PRO A 386 -12.19 -6.81 -6.57
CA PRO A 386 -10.78 -7.10 -6.27
C PRO A 386 -10.59 -7.97 -5.02
N GLY A 387 -11.51 -7.93 -4.05
CA GLY A 387 -11.50 -8.84 -2.90
C GLY A 387 -11.61 -10.31 -3.28
N VAL A 388 -12.33 -10.62 -4.37
CA VAL A 388 -12.38 -11.96 -4.94
C VAL A 388 -11.00 -12.39 -5.43
N ILE A 389 -10.31 -11.52 -6.16
CA ILE A 389 -8.98 -11.80 -6.70
C ILE A 389 -7.97 -12.05 -5.58
N ALA A 390 -7.93 -11.14 -4.59
CA ALA A 390 -6.98 -11.23 -3.48
C ALA A 390 -7.18 -12.49 -2.62
N LEU A 391 -8.42 -12.82 -2.26
CA LEU A 391 -8.71 -14.02 -1.46
C LEU A 391 -8.53 -15.31 -2.28
N ALA A 392 -8.82 -15.29 -3.59
CA ALA A 392 -8.56 -16.43 -4.48
C ALA A 392 -7.06 -16.72 -4.59
N ASP A 393 -6.21 -15.68 -4.68
CA ASP A 393 -4.74 -15.85 -4.70
C ASP A 393 -4.24 -16.54 -3.42
N ILE A 394 -4.79 -16.16 -2.25
CA ILE A 394 -4.46 -16.80 -0.96
C ILE A 394 -4.88 -18.29 -0.96
N LEU A 395 -6.06 -18.62 -1.49
CA LEU A 395 -6.54 -20.01 -1.60
C LEU A 395 -5.67 -20.85 -2.56
N VAL A 396 -5.32 -20.30 -3.73
CA VAL A 396 -4.50 -21.00 -4.73
C VAL A 396 -3.10 -21.26 -4.20
N LYS A 397 -2.52 -20.34 -3.44
CA LYS A 397 -1.23 -20.48 -2.75
C LYS A 397 -1.27 -21.42 -1.54
N ASP A 398 -2.43 -21.98 -1.23
CA ASP A 398 -2.65 -23.01 -0.21
C ASP A 398 -2.35 -22.60 1.22
N PHE A 399 -2.58 -21.35 1.55
CA PHE A 399 -2.46 -20.88 2.92
C PHE A 399 -3.45 -21.58 3.86
N GLU A 400 -3.03 -21.76 5.11
CA GLU A 400 -3.77 -22.48 6.15
C GLU A 400 -4.22 -21.53 7.27
N GLY A 401 -5.09 -22.03 8.16
CA GLY A 401 -5.52 -21.32 9.38
C GLY A 401 -6.83 -20.55 9.25
N PHE A 402 -7.57 -20.78 8.16
CA PHE A 402 -8.94 -20.31 7.95
C PHE A 402 -9.75 -21.40 7.23
N ASP A 403 -11.08 -21.26 7.25
CA ASP A 403 -11.99 -22.21 6.58
C ASP A 403 -12.00 -21.93 5.07
N LYS A 404 -11.39 -22.82 4.28
CA LYS A 404 -11.27 -22.69 2.82
C LYS A 404 -12.62 -22.81 2.10
N GLU A 405 -13.58 -23.60 2.62
CA GLU A 405 -14.91 -23.70 2.04
C GLU A 405 -15.71 -22.41 2.28
N GLN A 406 -15.63 -21.88 3.50
CA GLN A 406 -16.25 -20.59 3.82
C GLN A 406 -15.66 -19.46 2.97
N ALA A 407 -14.33 -19.40 2.84
CA ALA A 407 -13.66 -18.44 1.97
C ALA A 407 -14.09 -18.59 0.50
N TYR A 408 -14.18 -19.82 0.00
CA TYR A 408 -14.65 -20.07 -1.36
C TYR A 408 -16.11 -19.62 -1.57
N ASN A 409 -16.99 -19.87 -0.59
CA ASN A 409 -18.37 -19.41 -0.65
C ASN A 409 -18.43 -17.88 -0.67
N ALA A 410 -17.59 -17.19 0.11
CA ALA A 410 -17.48 -15.73 0.10
C ALA A 410 -17.04 -15.19 -1.27
N LEU A 411 -16.08 -15.86 -1.94
CA LEU A 411 -15.70 -15.54 -3.31
C LEU A 411 -16.92 -15.64 -4.25
N ARG A 412 -17.59 -16.80 -4.24
CA ARG A 412 -18.67 -17.11 -5.16
C ARG A 412 -19.88 -16.19 -4.95
N GLU A 413 -20.26 -15.93 -3.72
CA GLU A 413 -21.39 -15.04 -3.39
C GLU A 413 -21.09 -13.60 -3.80
N SER A 414 -19.87 -13.13 -3.63
CA SER A 414 -19.44 -11.79 -4.04
C SER A 414 -19.43 -11.64 -5.56
N GLU A 415 -18.90 -12.63 -6.30
CA GLU A 415 -18.80 -12.57 -7.75
C GLU A 415 -20.16 -12.75 -8.47
N MET A 416 -21.10 -13.42 -7.80
CA MET A 416 -22.46 -13.65 -8.35
C MET A 416 -23.51 -12.66 -7.81
N ARG A 417 -23.06 -11.63 -7.07
CA ARG A 417 -23.97 -10.63 -6.51
C ARG A 417 -24.53 -9.72 -7.62
N PRO A 418 -25.86 -9.54 -7.74
CA PRO A 418 -26.48 -8.78 -8.83
C PRO A 418 -26.49 -7.27 -8.55
N ASP A 419 -25.33 -6.70 -8.25
CA ASP A 419 -25.11 -5.26 -8.09
C ASP A 419 -23.87 -4.81 -8.87
N ARG A 420 -23.60 -3.53 -8.92
CA ARG A 420 -22.41 -2.91 -9.54
C ARG A 420 -22.19 -3.35 -11.00
N GLY A 421 -23.30 -3.55 -11.78
CA GLY A 421 -23.26 -3.95 -13.18
C GLY A 421 -23.21 -5.47 -13.44
N GLN A 422 -23.06 -6.30 -12.39
CA GLN A 422 -23.10 -7.77 -12.55
C GLN A 422 -24.48 -8.29 -13.01
N ASP A 423 -25.56 -7.62 -12.64
CA ASP A 423 -26.92 -7.90 -13.13
C ASP A 423 -27.01 -7.71 -14.65
N ILE A 424 -26.47 -6.61 -15.17
CA ILE A 424 -26.38 -6.34 -16.63
C ILE A 424 -25.50 -7.38 -17.31
N ARG A 425 -24.34 -7.67 -16.73
CA ARG A 425 -23.38 -8.65 -17.23
C ARG A 425 -23.97 -10.06 -17.30
N MET A 426 -24.74 -10.48 -16.28
CA MET A 426 -25.44 -11.77 -16.29
C MET A 426 -26.56 -11.83 -17.35
N GLU A 427 -27.25 -10.72 -17.61
CA GLU A 427 -28.27 -10.62 -18.67
C GLU A 427 -27.66 -10.68 -20.06
N CYS A 428 -26.60 -9.92 -20.33
CA CYS A 428 -26.07 -9.66 -21.66
C CYS A 428 -24.82 -10.50 -22.02
N GLY A 429 -24.17 -11.13 -21.03
CA GLY A 429 -22.87 -11.79 -21.19
C GLY A 429 -21.68 -10.84 -21.17
N PHE A 430 -21.91 -9.53 -21.12
CA PHE A 430 -20.96 -8.44 -20.97
C PHE A 430 -21.71 -7.17 -20.50
N ILE A 431 -21.02 -6.07 -20.21
CA ILE A 431 -21.67 -4.80 -19.85
C ILE A 431 -21.68 -3.86 -21.08
N PRO A 432 -22.83 -3.72 -21.79
CA PRO A 432 -22.91 -2.84 -22.95
C PRO A 432 -22.77 -1.35 -22.58
N ALA A 433 -22.09 -0.59 -23.45
CA ALA A 433 -21.80 0.82 -23.25
C ALA A 433 -23.05 1.73 -23.39
N ASP A 434 -24.12 1.25 -24.01
CA ASP A 434 -25.41 1.95 -24.19
C ASP A 434 -26.40 1.71 -23.03
N ARG A 435 -25.99 1.01 -21.99
CA ARG A 435 -26.73 0.93 -20.72
C ARG A 435 -26.38 2.14 -19.85
N ASP A 436 -27.28 2.53 -18.95
CA ASP A 436 -27.03 3.59 -17.95
C ASP A 436 -26.07 3.08 -16.86
N PHE A 437 -24.81 2.85 -17.28
CA PHE A 437 -23.75 2.33 -16.41
C PHE A 437 -22.39 2.85 -16.87
N ASN A 438 -21.76 3.70 -16.03
CA ASN A 438 -20.45 4.27 -16.32
C ASN A 438 -19.33 3.24 -16.19
N GLU A 439 -18.20 3.48 -16.86
CA GLU A 439 -16.98 2.66 -16.78
C GLU A 439 -17.25 1.18 -17.16
N SER A 440 -18.19 0.94 -18.08
CA SER A 440 -18.72 -0.39 -18.41
C SER A 440 -17.65 -1.38 -18.83
N VAL A 441 -16.68 -0.96 -19.65
CA VAL A 441 -15.56 -1.80 -20.10
C VAL A 441 -14.64 -2.10 -18.93
N ALA A 442 -14.32 -1.08 -18.12
CA ALA A 442 -13.44 -1.25 -16.96
C ALA A 442 -14.00 -2.25 -15.94
N TYR A 443 -15.29 -2.10 -15.59
CA TYR A 443 -15.96 -3.04 -14.71
C TYR A 443 -15.92 -4.48 -15.23
N ASP A 444 -16.28 -4.70 -16.51
CA ASP A 444 -16.33 -6.05 -17.05
C ASP A 444 -14.94 -6.68 -17.22
N MET A 445 -13.93 -5.88 -17.58
CA MET A 445 -12.54 -6.36 -17.64
C MET A 445 -12.04 -6.82 -16.28
N GLU A 446 -12.32 -6.07 -15.21
CA GLU A 446 -11.96 -6.45 -13.84
C GLU A 446 -12.79 -7.65 -13.34
N TYR A 447 -14.07 -7.76 -13.72
CA TYR A 447 -14.86 -8.96 -13.45
C TYR A 447 -14.32 -10.19 -14.20
N ALA A 448 -13.83 -10.02 -15.42
CA ALA A 448 -13.19 -11.13 -16.16
C ALA A 448 -11.91 -11.61 -15.44
N ILE A 449 -11.14 -10.71 -14.85
CA ILE A 449 -9.99 -11.06 -14.02
C ILE A 449 -10.45 -11.80 -12.76
N ALA A 450 -11.49 -11.30 -12.07
CA ALA A 450 -12.05 -11.96 -10.90
C ALA A 450 -12.58 -13.36 -11.21
N ASP A 451 -13.28 -13.54 -12.34
CA ASP A 451 -13.72 -14.85 -12.82
C ASP A 451 -12.55 -15.80 -13.10
N GLY A 452 -11.45 -15.30 -13.68
CA GLY A 452 -10.22 -16.08 -13.87
C GLY A 452 -9.61 -16.55 -12.55
N ALA A 453 -9.57 -15.67 -11.54
CA ALA A 453 -9.12 -16.00 -10.20
C ALA A 453 -10.04 -17.01 -9.50
N MET A 454 -11.38 -16.83 -9.66
CA MET A 454 -12.39 -17.79 -9.21
C MET A 454 -12.19 -19.17 -9.84
N ALA A 455 -11.96 -19.24 -11.17
CA ALA A 455 -11.70 -20.50 -11.86
C ALA A 455 -10.44 -21.19 -11.29
N ALA A 456 -9.37 -20.43 -11.04
CA ALA A 456 -8.15 -20.96 -10.44
C ALA A 456 -8.41 -21.54 -9.03
N ALA A 457 -9.17 -20.82 -8.18
CA ALA A 457 -9.54 -21.28 -6.85
C ALA A 457 -10.47 -22.51 -6.91
N ALA A 458 -11.48 -22.52 -7.80
CA ALA A 458 -12.37 -23.65 -8.00
C ALA A 458 -11.60 -24.91 -8.41
N ARG A 459 -10.67 -24.79 -9.36
CA ARG A 459 -9.79 -25.88 -9.79
C ARG A 459 -8.92 -26.40 -8.66
N ARG A 460 -8.36 -25.50 -7.84
CA ARG A 460 -7.55 -25.85 -6.68
C ARG A 460 -8.32 -26.66 -5.65
N LEU A 461 -9.61 -26.38 -5.48
CA LEU A 461 -10.51 -27.07 -4.54
C LEU A 461 -11.29 -28.22 -5.15
N GLY A 462 -11.06 -28.57 -6.42
CA GLY A 462 -11.71 -29.69 -7.11
C GLY A 462 -13.18 -29.43 -7.46
N LYS A 463 -13.59 -28.18 -7.63
CA LYS A 463 -14.96 -27.75 -7.97
C LYS A 463 -15.09 -27.57 -9.48
N GLU A 464 -15.16 -28.67 -10.21
CA GLU A 464 -15.06 -28.72 -11.69
C GLU A 464 -16.18 -27.95 -12.40
N GLU A 465 -17.41 -27.96 -11.90
CA GLU A 465 -18.54 -27.22 -12.50
C GLU A 465 -18.31 -25.70 -12.41
N ASP A 466 -17.93 -25.21 -11.23
CA ASP A 466 -17.61 -23.80 -11.01
C ASP A 466 -16.36 -23.39 -11.82
N TYR A 467 -15.34 -24.28 -11.91
CA TYR A 467 -14.18 -24.03 -12.77
C TYR A 467 -14.59 -23.77 -14.21
N ALA A 468 -15.42 -24.66 -14.79
CA ALA A 468 -15.87 -24.50 -16.17
C ALA A 468 -16.68 -23.22 -16.37
N TYR A 469 -17.58 -22.92 -15.43
CA TYR A 469 -18.44 -21.74 -15.49
C TYR A 469 -17.65 -20.42 -15.41
N PHE A 470 -16.78 -20.26 -14.41
CA PHE A 470 -16.01 -19.02 -14.23
C PHE A 470 -14.90 -18.88 -15.28
N ASN A 471 -14.30 -19.97 -15.73
CA ASN A 471 -13.34 -19.94 -16.83
C ASN A 471 -13.97 -19.43 -18.14
N GLU A 472 -15.21 -19.81 -18.46
CA GLU A 472 -15.91 -19.27 -19.62
C GLU A 472 -16.17 -17.77 -19.47
N ARG A 473 -16.65 -17.34 -18.30
CA ARG A 473 -16.93 -15.92 -18.02
C ARG A 473 -15.68 -15.05 -18.07
N SER A 474 -14.51 -15.58 -17.69
CA SER A 474 -13.24 -14.83 -17.71
C SER A 474 -12.82 -14.39 -19.11
N HIS A 475 -13.48 -14.88 -20.13
CA HIS A 475 -13.26 -14.51 -21.53
C HIS A 475 -14.18 -13.39 -22.05
N SER A 476 -15.01 -12.76 -21.21
CA SER A 476 -15.95 -11.69 -21.62
C SER A 476 -15.25 -10.51 -22.31
N TYR A 477 -13.97 -10.24 -21.99
CA TYR A 477 -13.14 -9.21 -22.63
C TYR A 477 -13.14 -9.31 -24.17
N ARG A 478 -13.35 -10.51 -24.75
CA ARG A 478 -13.42 -10.74 -26.20
C ARG A 478 -14.57 -9.99 -26.86
N ASN A 479 -15.63 -9.66 -26.12
CA ASN A 479 -16.74 -8.86 -26.63
C ASN A 479 -16.32 -7.44 -27.01
N TYR A 480 -15.29 -6.91 -26.36
CA TYR A 480 -14.84 -5.54 -26.54
C TYR A 480 -13.69 -5.38 -27.53
N PHE A 481 -13.08 -6.48 -27.98
CA PHE A 481 -11.98 -6.42 -28.93
C PHE A 481 -12.50 -6.10 -30.34
N ASP A 482 -12.04 -4.96 -30.86
CA ASP A 482 -12.34 -4.53 -32.23
C ASP A 482 -11.19 -4.96 -33.16
N PRO A 483 -11.42 -5.92 -34.07
CA PRO A 483 -10.39 -6.42 -34.97
C PRO A 483 -9.96 -5.40 -36.05
N GLU A 484 -10.71 -4.32 -36.29
CA GLU A 484 -10.35 -3.29 -37.25
C GLU A 484 -9.36 -2.28 -36.65
N THR A 485 -9.58 -1.88 -35.38
CA THR A 485 -8.72 -0.92 -34.69
C THR A 485 -7.64 -1.59 -33.82
N LEU A 486 -7.82 -2.88 -33.49
CA LEU A 486 -6.97 -3.67 -32.59
C LEU A 486 -6.94 -3.12 -31.15
N PHE A 487 -8.08 -2.57 -30.70
CA PHE A 487 -8.27 -2.07 -29.33
C PHE A 487 -9.44 -2.78 -28.64
N ILE A 488 -9.39 -2.81 -27.34
CA ILE A 488 -10.56 -3.03 -26.47
C ILE A 488 -11.31 -1.70 -26.39
N ARG A 489 -12.59 -1.70 -26.77
CA ARG A 489 -13.42 -0.48 -26.80
C ARG A 489 -14.87 -0.74 -26.44
N GLY A 490 -15.61 0.30 -26.05
CA GLY A 490 -17.01 0.20 -25.70
C GLY A 490 -17.84 -0.44 -26.82
N ARG A 491 -18.70 -1.39 -26.44
CA ARG A 491 -19.61 -2.09 -27.36
C ARG A 491 -21.04 -1.93 -26.89
N ASN A 492 -21.94 -1.64 -27.81
CA ASN A 492 -23.37 -1.48 -27.57
C ASN A 492 -24.10 -2.82 -27.53
N SER A 493 -25.33 -2.84 -27.02
CA SER A 493 -26.17 -4.02 -26.89
C SER A 493 -26.51 -4.65 -28.26
N ASP A 494 -26.54 -3.87 -29.35
CA ASP A 494 -26.74 -4.33 -30.70
C ASP A 494 -25.49 -4.91 -31.39
N GLY A 495 -24.36 -4.90 -30.68
CA GLY A 495 -23.08 -5.41 -31.15
C GLY A 495 -22.20 -4.40 -31.90
N THR A 496 -22.65 -3.17 -32.09
CA THR A 496 -21.82 -2.09 -32.67
C THR A 496 -20.87 -1.53 -31.65
N PHE A 497 -19.76 -0.97 -32.12
CA PHE A 497 -18.82 -0.25 -31.24
C PHE A 497 -19.23 1.22 -31.08
N VAL A 498 -18.87 1.81 -29.92
CA VAL A 498 -19.15 3.22 -29.63
C VAL A 498 -18.37 4.12 -30.57
N GLU A 499 -19.04 5.12 -31.15
CA GLU A 499 -18.46 6.13 -32.03
C GLU A 499 -18.82 7.56 -31.53
N PRO A 500 -17.94 8.58 -31.73
CA PRO A 500 -16.61 8.48 -32.34
C PRO A 500 -15.59 7.82 -31.40
N PHE A 501 -14.59 7.13 -31.95
CA PHE A 501 -13.54 6.47 -31.20
C PHE A 501 -12.22 7.22 -31.30
N ASN A 502 -11.65 7.53 -30.13
CA ASN A 502 -10.32 8.09 -30.00
C ASN A 502 -9.55 7.30 -28.90
N PRO A 503 -8.49 6.53 -29.23
CA PRO A 503 -7.80 5.69 -28.26
C PRO A 503 -7.00 6.48 -27.20
N TYR A 504 -6.83 7.78 -27.35
CA TYR A 504 -6.15 8.65 -26.39
C TYR A 504 -7.12 9.37 -25.42
N SER A 505 -8.42 9.25 -25.67
CA SER A 505 -9.44 9.96 -24.88
C SER A 505 -9.63 9.30 -23.51
N SER A 506 -9.72 10.14 -22.49
CA SER A 506 -10.13 9.77 -21.14
C SER A 506 -11.03 10.87 -20.57
N ASN A 507 -12.16 10.47 -19.96
CA ASN A 507 -13.04 11.37 -19.23
C ASN A 507 -13.36 10.72 -17.88
N HIS A 508 -12.81 11.29 -16.81
CA HIS A 508 -12.93 10.76 -15.47
C HIS A 508 -14.39 10.57 -15.05
N ARG A 509 -14.78 9.37 -14.61
CA ARG A 509 -16.13 8.98 -14.18
C ARG A 509 -17.24 9.19 -15.24
N ALA A 510 -16.91 9.45 -16.49
CA ALA A 510 -17.85 9.69 -17.58
C ALA A 510 -17.41 9.02 -18.90
N ASP A 511 -16.77 7.88 -18.81
CA ASP A 511 -16.21 7.10 -19.91
C ASP A 511 -16.57 5.61 -19.73
N VAL A 512 -16.22 4.80 -20.72
CA VAL A 512 -16.27 3.33 -20.61
C VAL A 512 -15.07 2.76 -19.84
N TYR A 513 -14.01 3.54 -19.67
CA TYR A 513 -12.81 3.19 -18.93
C TYR A 513 -12.75 3.91 -17.58
N CYS A 514 -12.10 3.31 -16.61
CA CYS A 514 -11.81 3.91 -15.30
C CYS A 514 -10.34 4.34 -15.28
N GLU A 515 -10.09 5.64 -15.05
CA GLU A 515 -8.73 6.18 -14.91
C GLU A 515 -7.75 5.69 -16.00
N GLY A 516 -8.22 5.64 -17.24
CA GLY A 516 -7.45 5.13 -18.35
C GLY A 516 -8.09 5.45 -19.69
N ASN A 517 -7.50 4.91 -20.75
CA ASN A 517 -8.03 4.98 -22.11
C ASN A 517 -7.85 3.63 -22.82
N ALA A 518 -8.19 3.56 -24.12
CA ALA A 518 -8.12 2.31 -24.88
C ALA A 518 -6.69 1.73 -24.94
N TRP A 519 -5.65 2.56 -24.89
CA TRP A 519 -4.27 2.09 -24.91
C TRP A 519 -3.91 1.25 -23.69
N GLN A 520 -4.30 1.65 -22.47
CA GLN A 520 -4.05 0.90 -21.25
C GLN A 520 -4.99 -0.31 -21.16
N TYR A 521 -6.30 -0.10 -21.37
CA TYR A 521 -7.30 -1.15 -21.19
C TYR A 521 -7.20 -2.31 -22.18
N THR A 522 -6.63 -2.09 -23.38
CA THR A 522 -6.39 -3.18 -24.35
C THR A 522 -5.52 -4.31 -23.78
N TRP A 523 -4.70 -4.03 -22.79
CA TRP A 523 -3.77 -4.99 -22.16
C TRP A 523 -4.28 -5.55 -20.85
N LEU A 524 -5.43 -5.10 -20.33
CA LEU A 524 -5.98 -5.52 -19.04
C LEU A 524 -6.59 -6.94 -19.12
N VAL A 525 -5.78 -7.89 -19.57
CA VAL A 525 -6.12 -9.31 -19.72
C VAL A 525 -5.02 -10.20 -19.14
N PRO A 526 -4.60 -9.97 -17.86
CA PRO A 526 -3.53 -10.77 -17.27
C PRO A 526 -3.93 -12.24 -17.03
N GLN A 527 -5.23 -12.53 -16.94
CA GLN A 527 -5.76 -13.88 -16.69
C GLN A 527 -5.74 -14.79 -17.94
N ASP A 528 -5.67 -14.25 -19.16
CA ASP A 528 -5.75 -15.02 -20.42
C ASP A 528 -4.81 -14.47 -21.50
N PHE A 529 -3.51 -14.52 -21.25
CA PHE A 529 -2.50 -14.07 -22.20
C PHE A 529 -2.59 -14.80 -23.54
N ASP A 530 -2.80 -16.13 -23.54
CA ASP A 530 -2.90 -16.93 -24.77
C ASP A 530 -4.16 -16.59 -25.56
N GLY A 531 -5.28 -16.26 -24.90
CA GLY A 531 -6.47 -15.72 -25.53
C GLY A 531 -6.20 -14.37 -26.21
N LEU A 532 -5.45 -13.47 -25.56
CA LEU A 532 -5.05 -12.21 -26.15
C LEU A 532 -4.13 -12.43 -27.37
N VAL A 533 -3.16 -13.36 -27.30
CA VAL A 533 -2.34 -13.76 -28.46
C VAL A 533 -3.20 -14.25 -29.62
N THR A 534 -4.27 -15.01 -29.33
CA THR A 534 -5.21 -15.50 -30.35
C THR A 534 -5.92 -14.35 -31.06
N LEU A 535 -6.32 -13.28 -30.34
CA LEU A 535 -6.95 -12.11 -30.94
C LEU A 535 -6.01 -11.36 -31.88
N TYR A 536 -4.73 -11.25 -31.54
CA TYR A 536 -3.71 -10.63 -32.42
C TYR A 536 -3.17 -11.58 -33.50
N GLY A 537 -3.41 -12.89 -33.37
CA GLY A 537 -3.02 -13.93 -34.33
C GLY A 537 -1.66 -14.56 -34.12
N SER A 538 -0.70 -13.93 -33.40
CA SER A 538 0.54 -14.54 -32.97
C SER A 538 1.23 -13.74 -31.84
N LYS A 539 2.20 -14.36 -31.16
CA LYS A 539 3.04 -13.69 -30.13
C LYS A 539 3.86 -12.53 -30.72
N GLU A 540 4.34 -12.67 -31.95
CA GLU A 540 5.11 -11.63 -32.63
C GLU A 540 4.25 -10.39 -32.89
N LYS A 541 3.04 -10.57 -33.43
CA LYS A 541 2.10 -9.46 -33.67
C LYS A 541 1.67 -8.77 -32.38
N LEU A 542 1.43 -9.55 -31.32
CA LEU A 542 1.16 -8.99 -30.00
C LEU A 542 2.34 -8.14 -29.51
N ALA A 543 3.57 -8.63 -29.65
CA ALA A 543 4.77 -7.88 -29.26
C ALA A 543 4.99 -6.62 -30.12
N GLU A 544 4.68 -6.65 -31.43
CA GLU A 544 4.67 -5.45 -32.30
C GLU A 544 3.63 -4.42 -31.83
N ARG A 545 2.49 -4.90 -31.36
CA ARG A 545 1.45 -4.01 -30.80
C ARG A 545 1.86 -3.41 -29.47
N LEU A 546 2.56 -4.17 -28.61
CA LEU A 546 3.20 -3.64 -27.39
C LEU A 546 4.26 -2.59 -27.73
N ASP A 547 5.08 -2.81 -28.77
CA ASP A 547 6.03 -1.78 -29.23
C ASP A 547 5.29 -0.49 -29.62
N SER A 548 4.11 -0.60 -30.22
CA SER A 548 3.28 0.56 -30.57
C SER A 548 2.77 1.33 -29.34
N LEU A 549 2.43 0.64 -28.25
CA LEU A 549 2.04 1.25 -26.97
C LEU A 549 3.17 2.14 -26.43
N PHE A 550 4.39 1.61 -26.37
CA PHE A 550 5.55 2.33 -25.84
C PHE A 550 6.10 3.41 -26.78
N ALA A 551 5.74 3.35 -28.08
CA ALA A 551 6.13 4.34 -29.09
C ALA A 551 5.04 5.41 -29.36
N ALA A 552 3.85 5.26 -28.78
CA ALA A 552 2.76 6.21 -28.94
C ALA A 552 3.11 7.58 -28.32
N LYS A 553 2.38 8.63 -28.70
CA LYS A 553 2.60 9.96 -28.09
C LYS A 553 2.21 9.97 -26.62
N ASN A 554 2.97 10.71 -25.80
CA ASN A 554 2.74 10.86 -24.35
C ASN A 554 1.67 11.93 -24.06
N GLU A 555 0.50 11.82 -24.68
CA GLU A 555 -0.56 12.81 -24.52
C GLU A 555 -1.86 12.09 -24.20
N ILE A 556 -2.58 12.56 -23.19
CA ILE A 556 -3.93 12.13 -22.89
C ILE A 556 -4.88 13.21 -23.41
N GLU A 557 -5.93 12.81 -24.10
CA GLU A 557 -6.94 13.70 -24.67
C GLU A 557 -8.25 13.55 -23.89
N GLY A 558 -9.03 14.63 -23.83
CA GLY A 558 -10.30 14.71 -23.09
C GLY A 558 -10.33 15.93 -22.21
N ALA A 559 -11.53 16.48 -22.00
CA ALA A 559 -11.70 17.70 -21.21
C ALA A 559 -11.53 17.46 -19.69
N GLU A 560 -11.83 16.24 -19.26
CA GLU A 560 -11.81 15.79 -17.88
C GLU A 560 -10.92 14.52 -17.76
N ALA A 561 -9.71 14.57 -18.33
CA ALA A 561 -8.78 13.47 -18.24
C ALA A 561 -8.41 13.15 -16.78
N SER A 562 -8.36 11.86 -16.41
CA SER A 562 -7.98 11.47 -15.06
C SER A 562 -6.52 11.85 -14.78
N PRO A 563 -6.23 12.54 -13.66
CA PRO A 563 -4.86 12.85 -13.25
C PRO A 563 -4.06 11.60 -12.87
N ASP A 564 -4.72 10.47 -12.60
CA ASP A 564 -4.10 9.19 -12.26
C ASP A 564 -3.35 8.58 -13.45
N ILE A 565 -3.67 8.97 -14.69
CA ILE A 565 -2.94 8.55 -15.90
C ILE A 565 -1.59 9.30 -15.97
N SER A 566 -0.61 8.83 -15.22
CA SER A 566 0.68 9.47 -15.01
C SER A 566 1.85 8.50 -15.27
N GLY A 567 3.10 8.97 -15.19
CA GLY A 567 4.28 8.14 -15.41
C GLY A 567 4.32 7.53 -16.82
N LEU A 568 3.98 8.31 -17.85
CA LEU A 568 3.83 7.85 -19.23
C LEU A 568 5.17 7.53 -19.91
N ILE A 569 5.25 6.32 -20.48
CA ILE A 569 6.25 5.93 -21.48
C ILE A 569 5.46 5.50 -22.73
N GLY A 570 5.34 6.39 -23.72
CA GLY A 570 4.30 6.26 -24.73
C GLY A 570 2.92 6.37 -24.10
N GLN A 571 2.10 5.35 -24.25
CA GLN A 571 0.81 5.23 -23.57
C GLN A 571 0.81 4.17 -22.45
N TYR A 572 1.97 3.62 -22.12
CA TYR A 572 2.13 2.87 -20.87
C TYR A 572 2.11 3.85 -19.71
N ALA A 573 1.12 3.77 -18.85
CA ALA A 573 0.92 4.66 -17.70
C ALA A 573 1.35 3.94 -16.42
N HIS A 574 2.61 4.11 -16.01
CA HIS A 574 3.13 3.41 -14.83
C HIS A 574 2.47 3.91 -13.53
N GLY A 575 2.06 5.16 -13.50
CA GLY A 575 1.42 5.78 -12.33
C GLY A 575 -0.01 5.28 -12.06
N ASN A 576 -0.53 4.34 -12.85
CA ASN A 576 -1.83 3.72 -12.59
C ASN A 576 -1.80 2.20 -12.85
N GLU A 577 -2.48 1.44 -12.03
CA GLU A 577 -2.38 0.00 -11.84
C GLU A 577 -2.76 -0.86 -13.05
N PRO A 578 -3.71 -0.50 -13.91
CA PRO A 578 -4.01 -1.28 -15.11
C PRO A 578 -2.81 -1.56 -16.02
N SER A 579 -1.74 -0.76 -15.90
CA SER A 579 -0.53 -0.92 -16.69
C SER A 579 0.53 -1.86 -16.10
N HIS A 580 0.50 -2.16 -14.82
CA HIS A 580 1.62 -2.74 -14.06
C HIS A 580 2.13 -4.09 -14.59
N HIS A 581 1.25 -4.94 -15.13
CA HIS A 581 1.62 -6.27 -15.67
C HIS A 581 2.10 -6.22 -17.13
N ILE A 582 1.82 -5.13 -17.89
CA ILE A 582 1.94 -5.08 -19.35
C ILE A 582 3.37 -5.39 -19.83
N ILE A 583 4.38 -4.85 -19.16
CA ILE A 583 5.80 -5.04 -19.54
C ILE A 583 6.17 -6.53 -19.58
N TYR A 584 5.63 -7.32 -18.66
CA TYR A 584 5.93 -8.75 -18.57
C TYR A 584 5.31 -9.59 -19.68
N PHE A 585 4.34 -9.05 -20.42
CA PHE A 585 3.83 -9.68 -21.64
C PHE A 585 4.90 -9.86 -22.71
N TYR A 586 5.95 -9.04 -22.73
CA TYR A 586 7.11 -9.31 -23.60
C TYR A 586 7.81 -10.62 -23.24
N THR A 587 8.01 -10.91 -21.95
CA THR A 587 8.56 -12.20 -21.53
C THR A 587 7.64 -13.34 -21.97
N MET A 588 6.32 -13.25 -21.73
CA MET A 588 5.35 -14.26 -22.15
C MET A 588 5.27 -14.44 -23.67
N ALA A 589 5.53 -13.37 -24.44
CA ALA A 589 5.59 -13.39 -25.89
C ALA A 589 6.93 -13.92 -26.46
N GLY A 590 7.89 -14.32 -25.61
CA GLY A 590 9.16 -14.84 -26.07
C GLY A 590 10.20 -13.78 -26.43
N GLN A 591 10.04 -12.54 -25.94
CA GLN A 591 10.96 -11.43 -26.16
C GLN A 591 11.45 -10.81 -24.82
N PRO A 592 12.06 -11.62 -23.90
CA PRO A 592 12.38 -11.18 -22.53
C PRO A 592 13.36 -10.00 -22.48
N TRP A 593 14.15 -9.79 -23.52
CA TRP A 593 15.05 -8.63 -23.60
C TRP A 593 14.30 -7.28 -23.69
N LYS A 594 13.09 -7.26 -24.31
CA LYS A 594 12.27 -6.05 -24.34
C LYS A 594 11.65 -5.77 -22.97
N ALA A 595 11.23 -6.80 -22.25
CA ALA A 595 10.82 -6.65 -20.85
C ALA A 595 11.95 -6.07 -19.99
N ALA A 596 13.16 -6.61 -20.12
CA ALA A 596 14.34 -6.11 -19.41
C ALA A 596 14.65 -4.64 -19.73
N ASP A 597 14.59 -4.23 -21.00
CA ASP A 597 14.80 -2.85 -21.41
C ASP A 597 13.74 -1.91 -20.80
N LYS A 598 12.46 -2.30 -20.78
CA LYS A 598 11.38 -1.48 -20.25
C LYS A 598 11.33 -1.44 -18.71
N ILE A 599 11.63 -2.55 -18.04
CA ILE A 599 11.78 -2.56 -16.57
C ILE A 599 12.93 -1.62 -16.16
N ASP A 600 14.08 -1.69 -16.85
CA ASP A 600 15.22 -0.81 -16.60
C ASP A 600 14.86 0.67 -16.80
N GLU A 601 14.11 0.98 -17.87
CA GLU A 601 13.60 2.33 -18.14
C GLU A 601 12.71 2.84 -17.00
N VAL A 602 11.70 2.08 -16.59
CA VAL A 602 10.78 2.44 -15.50
C VAL A 602 11.54 2.65 -14.19
N LEU A 603 12.38 1.68 -13.77
CA LEU A 603 13.10 1.75 -12.51
C LEU A 603 14.03 2.96 -12.42
N ARG A 604 14.59 3.42 -13.54
CA ARG A 604 15.53 4.56 -13.58
C ARG A 604 14.86 5.91 -13.75
N THR A 605 13.68 5.96 -14.37
CA THR A 605 13.07 7.24 -14.77
C THR A 605 11.83 7.60 -13.99
N LEU A 606 11.23 6.63 -13.27
CA LEU A 606 9.98 6.83 -12.55
C LEU A 606 10.09 6.55 -11.04
N TYR A 607 11.29 6.15 -10.56
CA TYR A 607 11.62 6.00 -9.14
C TYR A 607 12.95 6.65 -8.86
N PHE A 608 13.00 7.60 -7.94
CA PHE A 608 14.25 8.29 -7.59
C PHE A 608 14.21 8.84 -6.16
N HIS A 609 15.39 9.11 -5.62
CA HIS A 609 15.56 9.60 -4.25
C HIS A 609 15.29 11.11 -4.20
N ASP A 610 13.99 11.46 -4.18
CA ASP A 610 13.48 12.84 -4.14
C ASP A 610 12.01 12.80 -3.69
N PRO A 611 11.46 13.86 -3.07
CA PRO A 611 10.03 13.92 -2.76
C PRO A 611 9.09 13.65 -3.94
N ASN A 612 9.52 13.97 -5.18
CA ASN A 612 8.77 13.63 -6.40
C ASN A 612 9.14 12.26 -6.98
N GLY A 613 9.76 11.39 -6.20
CA GLY A 613 10.31 10.10 -6.65
C GLY A 613 9.30 9.01 -6.95
N LEU A 614 8.00 9.29 -6.95
CA LEU A 614 6.92 8.43 -7.43
C LEU A 614 6.13 9.14 -8.52
N SER A 615 5.74 8.41 -9.56
CA SER A 615 5.12 8.98 -10.75
C SER A 615 3.59 9.08 -10.68
N GLY A 616 2.96 8.58 -9.64
CA GLY A 616 1.52 8.58 -9.37
C GLY A 616 1.27 8.21 -7.92
N ASN A 617 0.00 7.96 -7.57
CA ASN A 617 -0.40 7.48 -6.26
C ASN A 617 0.46 6.28 -5.85
N GLU A 618 0.90 6.25 -4.60
CA GLU A 618 1.62 5.10 -4.06
C GLU A 618 0.69 3.88 -3.86
N ASP A 619 -0.59 4.16 -3.55
CA ASP A 619 -1.71 3.24 -3.43
C ASP A 619 -1.44 2.04 -2.52
N VAL A 620 -1.25 2.39 -1.24
CA VAL A 620 -1.21 1.41 -0.13
C VAL A 620 -0.15 0.33 -0.36
N GLY A 621 1.02 0.74 -0.82
CA GLY A 621 2.14 -0.15 -1.08
C GLY A 621 2.18 -0.75 -2.47
N GLN A 622 1.22 -0.47 -3.37
CA GLN A 622 1.18 -1.12 -4.69
C GLN A 622 2.30 -0.66 -5.61
N MET A 623 2.52 0.64 -5.74
CA MET A 623 3.58 1.21 -6.56
C MET A 623 4.96 0.74 -6.07
N SER A 624 5.15 0.75 -4.75
CA SER A 624 6.37 0.30 -4.07
C SER A 624 6.59 -1.21 -4.21
N ALA A 625 5.54 -2.02 -4.10
CA ALA A 625 5.63 -3.47 -4.27
C ALA A 625 5.99 -3.85 -5.71
N TRP A 626 5.51 -3.10 -6.71
CA TRP A 626 5.95 -3.28 -8.10
C TRP A 626 7.45 -3.05 -8.23
N TYR A 627 7.96 -1.95 -7.62
CA TYR A 627 9.40 -1.66 -7.60
C TYR A 627 10.21 -2.79 -6.95
N ILE A 628 9.78 -3.27 -5.77
CA ILE A 628 10.45 -4.36 -5.03
C ILE A 628 10.51 -5.64 -5.87
N LEU A 629 9.37 -6.12 -6.35
CA LEU A 629 9.29 -7.36 -7.12
C LEU A 629 10.10 -7.26 -8.42
N SER A 630 9.95 -6.16 -9.16
CA SER A 630 10.67 -5.95 -10.42
C SER A 630 12.18 -5.81 -10.20
N SER A 631 12.62 -5.16 -9.12
CA SER A 631 14.04 -5.06 -8.74
C SER A 631 14.65 -6.41 -8.37
N LEU A 632 13.85 -7.32 -7.78
CA LEU A 632 14.25 -8.70 -7.52
C LEU A 632 14.24 -9.57 -8.79
N GLY A 633 13.77 -9.04 -9.92
CA GLY A 633 13.73 -9.70 -11.23
C GLY A 633 12.51 -10.60 -11.45
N MET A 634 11.40 -10.40 -10.73
CA MET A 634 10.20 -11.22 -10.85
C MET A 634 8.92 -10.42 -10.58
N TYR A 635 7.78 -10.86 -11.14
CA TYR A 635 6.48 -10.24 -10.96
C TYR A 635 5.34 -11.26 -11.16
N GLN A 636 4.31 -11.24 -10.33
CA GLN A 636 3.13 -12.08 -10.52
C GLN A 636 2.19 -11.46 -11.54
N VAL A 637 2.21 -11.95 -12.78
CA VAL A 637 1.39 -11.41 -13.89
C VAL A 637 -0.06 -11.87 -13.78
N GLU A 638 -0.27 -13.19 -13.67
CA GLU A 638 -1.60 -13.78 -13.59
C GLU A 638 -2.13 -13.66 -12.14
N PRO A 639 -3.21 -12.92 -11.90
CA PRO A 639 -3.88 -12.91 -10.60
C PRO A 639 -4.32 -14.33 -10.21
N ALA A 640 -4.04 -14.74 -8.97
CA ALA A 640 -4.21 -16.12 -8.49
C ALA A 640 -3.47 -17.20 -9.30
N GLY A 641 -2.44 -16.79 -10.06
CA GLY A 641 -1.63 -17.72 -10.87
C GLY A 641 -0.55 -18.46 -10.09
N ALA A 642 -0.18 -17.99 -8.90
CA ALA A 642 0.91 -18.51 -8.06
C ALA A 642 2.26 -18.66 -8.79
N ARG A 643 2.51 -17.81 -9.79
CA ARG A 643 3.73 -17.75 -10.60
C ARG A 643 4.28 -16.35 -10.64
N PHE A 644 5.61 -16.24 -10.55
CA PHE A 644 6.31 -14.97 -10.67
C PHE A 644 7.16 -15.01 -11.95
N TRP A 645 6.78 -14.26 -12.95
CA TRP A 645 7.45 -14.17 -14.24
C TRP A 645 8.74 -13.38 -14.12
N PHE A 646 9.79 -13.85 -14.80
CA PHE A 646 11.08 -13.19 -14.77
C PHE A 646 11.12 -11.95 -15.65
N GLY A 647 11.67 -10.90 -15.08
CA GLY A 647 12.03 -9.65 -15.74
C GLY A 647 13.55 -9.45 -15.77
N LYS A 648 14.03 -8.35 -15.18
CA LYS A 648 15.45 -8.04 -15.05
C LYS A 648 15.77 -7.77 -13.58
N PRO A 649 16.62 -8.57 -12.91
CA PRO A 649 17.12 -8.23 -11.59
C PRO A 649 17.96 -6.94 -11.63
N SER A 650 17.83 -6.08 -10.62
CA SER A 650 18.55 -4.81 -10.54
C SER A 650 19.81 -4.89 -9.67
N PHE A 651 19.86 -5.86 -8.76
CA PHE A 651 20.96 -6.03 -7.81
C PHE A 651 21.81 -7.26 -8.15
N ALA A 652 23.11 -7.20 -7.87
CA ALA A 652 24.01 -8.35 -8.02
C ALA A 652 23.58 -9.52 -7.13
N GLY A 653 23.01 -9.23 -5.96
CA GLY A 653 22.45 -10.20 -5.05
C GLY A 653 21.32 -9.64 -4.20
N ALA A 654 20.41 -10.53 -3.82
CA ALA A 654 19.39 -10.27 -2.81
C ALA A 654 19.12 -11.53 -1.99
N GLU A 655 18.67 -11.34 -0.77
CA GLU A 655 18.24 -12.41 0.13
C GLU A 655 16.83 -12.10 0.63
N VAL A 656 15.88 -13.01 0.44
CA VAL A 656 14.49 -12.91 0.89
C VAL A 656 14.24 -13.96 1.95
N GLN A 657 13.83 -13.56 3.15
CA GLN A 657 13.46 -14.47 4.22
C GLN A 657 12.08 -15.07 3.93
N VAL A 658 11.99 -16.38 3.88
CA VAL A 658 10.77 -17.15 3.63
C VAL A 658 10.66 -18.30 4.64
N PRO A 659 9.47 -18.93 4.82
CA PRO A 659 9.30 -20.02 5.81
C PRO A 659 10.28 -21.16 5.68
N GLY A 660 10.68 -21.53 4.47
CA GLY A 660 11.66 -22.61 4.22
C GLY A 660 13.13 -22.22 4.43
N GLY A 661 13.40 -20.96 4.82
CA GLY A 661 14.75 -20.42 5.04
C GLY A 661 14.98 -19.10 4.31
N THR A 662 16.03 -19.00 3.51
CA THR A 662 16.36 -17.82 2.71
C THR A 662 16.34 -18.17 1.23
N LEU A 663 15.60 -17.41 0.43
CA LEU A 663 15.77 -17.42 -1.02
C LEU A 663 16.89 -16.43 -1.38
N LYS A 664 18.00 -16.96 -1.89
CA LYS A 664 19.11 -16.16 -2.41
C LYS A 664 18.91 -15.93 -3.90
N ILE A 665 18.87 -14.68 -4.32
CA ILE A 665 18.80 -14.28 -5.72
C ILE A 665 20.19 -13.76 -6.11
N ARG A 666 20.75 -14.28 -7.20
CA ARG A 666 22.04 -13.86 -7.74
C ARG A 666 21.89 -13.47 -9.20
N ALA A 667 22.48 -12.35 -9.58
CA ALA A 667 22.55 -11.90 -10.97
C ALA A 667 24.03 -11.88 -11.42
N GLU A 668 24.54 -13.08 -11.76
CA GLU A 668 25.94 -13.24 -12.15
C GLU A 668 26.26 -12.53 -13.47
N GLY A 669 27.23 -11.63 -13.42
CA GLY A 669 27.67 -10.86 -14.59
C GLY A 669 26.80 -9.63 -14.88
N LEU A 670 25.86 -9.26 -14.00
CA LEU A 670 25.05 -8.07 -14.16
C LEU A 670 25.91 -6.81 -14.27
N SER A 671 25.64 -6.01 -15.30
CA SER A 671 26.27 -4.69 -15.52
C SER A 671 25.33 -3.82 -16.36
N GLY A 672 25.70 -2.55 -16.59
CA GLY A 672 24.91 -1.67 -17.44
C GLY A 672 24.69 -2.20 -18.87
N GLU A 673 25.64 -2.95 -19.42
CA GLU A 673 25.54 -3.57 -20.75
C GLU A 673 25.01 -5.02 -20.67
N ALA A 674 25.48 -5.83 -19.71
CA ALA A 674 25.07 -7.20 -19.51
C ALA A 674 23.81 -7.27 -18.63
N ARG A 675 22.67 -6.88 -19.19
CA ARG A 675 21.36 -6.76 -18.50
C ARG A 675 20.31 -7.77 -18.95
N TYR A 676 20.67 -8.66 -19.88
CA TYR A 676 19.74 -9.68 -20.39
C TYR A 676 20.02 -11.04 -19.78
N ILE A 677 18.98 -11.75 -19.36
CA ILE A 677 19.10 -13.12 -18.85
C ILE A 677 19.56 -14.03 -20.00
N GLN A 678 20.60 -14.81 -19.77
CA GLN A 678 21.12 -15.83 -20.70
C GLN A 678 20.73 -17.24 -20.30
N SER A 679 20.60 -17.48 -19.01
CA SER A 679 20.11 -18.75 -18.43
C SER A 679 19.71 -18.53 -16.99
N VAL A 680 18.87 -19.43 -16.47
CA VAL A 680 18.45 -19.45 -15.06
C VAL A 680 18.75 -20.82 -14.46
N THR A 681 19.22 -20.84 -13.21
CA THR A 681 19.29 -22.05 -12.42
C THR A 681 18.57 -21.88 -11.08
N LEU A 682 17.89 -22.93 -10.64
CA LEU A 682 17.27 -23.02 -9.31
C LEU A 682 17.95 -24.16 -8.54
N ASN A 683 18.57 -23.83 -7.40
CA ASN A 683 19.31 -24.79 -6.58
C ASN A 683 20.37 -25.58 -7.39
N GLY A 684 21.11 -24.87 -8.25
CA GLY A 684 22.18 -25.45 -9.10
C GLY A 684 21.69 -26.30 -10.29
N LYS A 685 20.37 -26.39 -10.52
CA LYS A 685 19.79 -27.11 -11.66
C LYS A 685 19.30 -26.11 -12.70
N ASN A 686 19.45 -26.45 -13.98
CA ASN A 686 18.90 -25.65 -15.07
C ASN A 686 17.38 -25.46 -14.88
N HIS A 687 16.92 -24.21 -14.98
CA HIS A 687 15.52 -23.85 -14.87
C HIS A 687 15.03 -23.27 -16.21
N PRO A 688 14.37 -24.08 -17.04
CA PRO A 688 14.02 -23.71 -18.42
C PRO A 688 12.66 -22.98 -18.53
N TYR A 689 12.16 -22.45 -17.44
CA TYR A 689 10.87 -21.74 -17.42
C TYR A 689 11.09 -20.23 -17.20
N PRO A 690 10.30 -19.35 -17.84
CA PRO A 690 10.43 -17.92 -17.68
C PRO A 690 9.78 -17.37 -16.38
N TYR A 691 9.51 -18.22 -15.43
CA TYR A 691 8.88 -17.90 -14.15
C TYR A 691 9.36 -18.85 -13.04
N ILE A 692 9.15 -18.47 -11.80
CA ILE A 692 9.30 -19.34 -10.62
C ILE A 692 7.93 -19.53 -9.96
N GLU A 693 7.63 -20.76 -9.53
CA GLU A 693 6.41 -21.06 -8.78
C GLU A 693 6.50 -20.52 -7.35
N PHE A 694 5.37 -20.03 -6.81
CA PHE A 694 5.29 -19.55 -5.43
C PHE A 694 5.82 -20.56 -4.42
N ASN A 695 5.46 -21.83 -4.58
CA ASN A 695 5.92 -22.90 -3.68
C ASN A 695 7.45 -23.09 -3.72
N ASP A 696 8.11 -22.79 -4.82
CA ASP A 696 9.57 -22.88 -4.90
C ASP A 696 10.24 -21.67 -4.22
N ILE A 697 9.64 -20.49 -4.31
CA ILE A 697 10.05 -19.30 -3.54
C ILE A 697 10.00 -19.64 -2.04
N MET A 698 8.86 -20.16 -1.56
CA MET A 698 8.60 -20.39 -0.14
C MET A 698 9.49 -21.50 0.48
N LYS A 699 10.11 -22.37 -0.32
CA LYS A 699 11.11 -23.34 0.13
C LYS A 699 12.47 -22.72 0.45
N GLY A 700 12.73 -21.52 -0.07
CA GLY A 700 14.07 -20.93 -0.07
C GLY A 700 15.03 -21.66 -1.03
N GLY A 701 16.31 -21.37 -0.91
CA GLY A 701 17.35 -21.91 -1.78
C GLY A 701 18.04 -20.82 -2.60
N GLU A 702 18.52 -21.15 -3.81
CA GLU A 702 19.28 -20.22 -4.62
C GLU A 702 18.72 -20.14 -6.05
N LEU A 703 18.33 -18.94 -6.46
CA LEU A 703 17.93 -18.60 -7.82
C LEU A 703 19.05 -17.77 -8.46
N VAL A 704 19.63 -18.28 -9.54
CA VAL A 704 20.76 -17.61 -10.22
C VAL A 704 20.36 -17.26 -11.63
N PHE A 705 20.41 -15.97 -11.92
CA PHE A 705 20.32 -15.40 -13.27
C PHE A 705 21.74 -15.21 -13.80
N ARG A 706 22.07 -15.85 -14.90
CA ARG A 706 23.31 -15.54 -15.64
C ARG A 706 23.00 -14.44 -16.64
N MET A 707 23.64 -13.29 -16.45
CA MET A 707 23.42 -12.10 -17.24
C MET A 707 24.42 -11.97 -18.38
N GLY A 708 24.02 -11.31 -19.47
CA GLY A 708 24.87 -11.04 -20.62
C GLY A 708 24.32 -9.93 -21.51
N THR A 709 25.00 -9.69 -22.64
CA THR A 709 24.67 -8.65 -23.59
C THR A 709 23.77 -9.12 -24.75
N GLU A 710 23.62 -10.45 -24.91
CA GLU A 710 22.90 -11.02 -26.03
C GLU A 710 21.38 -10.99 -25.81
N LYS A 711 20.65 -10.44 -26.80
CA LYS A 711 19.19 -10.47 -26.84
C LYS A 711 18.70 -11.84 -27.32
N THR A 712 18.51 -12.75 -26.40
CA THR A 712 18.20 -14.16 -26.71
C THR A 712 16.98 -14.66 -25.95
N LEU A 713 16.27 -15.63 -26.54
CA LEU A 713 15.30 -16.44 -25.87
C LEU A 713 16.05 -17.60 -25.18
N TRP A 714 16.07 -17.59 -23.85
CA TRP A 714 16.89 -18.50 -23.04
C TRP A 714 16.09 -19.68 -22.43
N TYR A 715 14.75 -19.67 -22.55
CA TYR A 715 13.82 -20.71 -22.07
C TYR A 715 13.09 -21.40 -23.20
#